data_f46cd861c8859fa66374272ee27037d3
#
_entry.id   f46cd861c8859fa66374272ee27037d3
#
_cell.length_a   1.000
_cell.length_b   1.000
_cell.length_c   1.000
_cell.angle_alpha   90.00
_cell.angle_beta   90.00
_cell.angle_gamma   90.00
#
_symmetry.space_group_name_H-M   'P 1'
#
loop_
_entity.id
_entity.type
_entity.pdbx_description
1 polymer ?
#
loop_
_entity_poly.entity_id
_entity_poly.type
_entity_poly.pdbx_seq_one_letter_code
_entity_poly.pdbx_strand_id
1 'polypeptide(L)'
;MTAPAATAQQSPGAGDLLDAVLRPRPPAFALLHRPEANGPGLLDVLVGEVAHVAELADIPLAADPGPLAKEPEATGGARHDVLVIIPYRQIRERGYDCADDGAPLITMTVTGQGTAPVAEALSRIPNLATPVSDGHFDVSDEDYADTVRRVIKEAIGEGEGANFVIKRSFVADISDYTTHSALAFFRRLLELESGAYWTFIVHTGARTFVGATPERHITLRDGVATMNPISGTYRYPPSGPRLPEVMDFLADGKESDELYMVLDEELKMMTRICEPGVRVVGPQLKEMARLAHTEYFIEGDCGRDVRDILHQTMFAPTVTGSPLESACRVISRHEPQGRGYYSGVVALIGRDGLGGRTLDSSILIRTADIDSGGTARIGVGATLVRHSDPLSEVAETHAKAAGLLAALKTDDPARLGAHPDVRGALEQRNATISGFWLGTGAERAPEFPRLAGCRTLIVDAEDTFTSMLDHQLRAMDMSVTVRRYDEIPSFDVYDFVVLGPGPGDPRDFGHPKIARLRSAADTLLAQRRPFLAVCLSHQVLSTRLGFELQRRDVPNQGLQREIDLFGDRQRVGFYNTFAARSDEDRTGIEGVGTVDICRDPATGEVHGLRGSRFSSIQFHAESVLTQNGPRILGSLIERTLGK
;
A
#
# COMPACT_ATOMS: atom_id res chain seq x y z
N MET A 1 -31.66 50.25 25.40
CA MET A 1 -30.22 49.96 25.26
C MET A 1 -30.13 48.73 24.37
N THR A 2 -29.92 48.95 23.09
CA THR A 2 -29.80 47.91 22.06
C THR A 2 -28.34 47.44 22.06
N ALA A 3 -28.13 46.14 22.19
CA ALA A 3 -26.82 45.53 22.09
C ALA A 3 -26.30 45.66 20.63
N PRO A 4 -25.00 45.87 20.42
CA PRO A 4 -24.44 45.96 19.08
C PRO A 4 -24.45 44.56 18.42
N ALA A 5 -24.90 44.52 17.17
CA ALA A 5 -24.85 43.35 16.30
C ALA A 5 -23.39 42.91 16.12
N ALA A 6 -23.14 41.64 16.35
CA ALA A 6 -21.86 41.01 16.04
C ALA A 6 -21.63 41.13 14.52
N THR A 7 -20.63 41.88 14.12
CA THR A 7 -20.13 41.96 12.75
C THR A 7 -19.66 40.58 12.34
N ALA A 8 -20.28 39.99 11.33
CA ALA A 8 -19.79 38.81 10.67
C ALA A 8 -18.39 39.11 10.13
N GLN A 9 -17.35 38.50 10.72
CA GLN A 9 -16.00 38.55 10.17
C GLN A 9 -16.04 37.84 8.81
N GLN A 10 -15.85 38.57 7.75
CA GLN A 10 -15.60 38.02 6.41
C GLN A 10 -14.35 37.15 6.50
N SER A 11 -14.45 35.92 6.01
CA SER A 11 -13.28 35.04 5.89
C SER A 11 -12.19 35.76 5.09
N PRO A 12 -10.92 35.76 5.56
CA PRO A 12 -9.83 36.45 4.87
C PRO A 12 -9.67 35.88 3.45
N GLY A 13 -9.45 36.79 2.47
CA GLY A 13 -9.21 36.38 1.09
C GLY A 13 -7.91 35.57 0.96
N ALA A 14 -7.76 34.75 -0.10
CA ALA A 14 -6.56 33.92 -0.32
C ALA A 14 -5.27 34.78 -0.35
N GLY A 15 -5.33 36.02 -0.84
CA GLY A 15 -4.22 36.96 -0.82
C GLY A 15 -3.78 37.36 0.59
N ASP A 16 -4.72 37.56 1.50
CA ASP A 16 -4.45 37.91 2.91
C ASP A 16 -3.83 36.73 3.66
N LEU A 17 -4.24 35.49 3.32
CA LEU A 17 -3.66 34.25 3.89
C LEU A 17 -2.23 34.07 3.41
N LEU A 18 -1.94 34.28 2.14
CA LEU A 18 -0.59 34.21 1.61
C LEU A 18 0.31 35.30 2.23
N ASP A 19 -0.21 36.51 2.47
CA ASP A 19 0.51 37.53 3.21
C ASP A 19 0.85 37.11 4.64
N ALA A 20 -0.07 36.42 5.32
CA ALA A 20 0.18 35.90 6.66
C ALA A 20 1.29 34.83 6.68
N VAL A 21 1.31 33.94 5.67
CA VAL A 21 2.35 32.91 5.50
C VAL A 21 3.73 33.52 5.23
N LEU A 22 3.80 34.61 4.51
CA LEU A 22 5.05 35.28 4.12
C LEU A 22 5.64 36.20 5.20
N ARG A 23 5.04 36.29 6.37
CA ARG A 23 5.59 37.07 7.49
C ARG A 23 6.88 36.47 8.05
N PRO A 24 7.77 37.23 8.68
CA PRO A 24 8.97 36.71 9.33
C PRO A 24 8.71 35.66 10.44
N ARG A 25 7.52 35.74 11.06
CA ARG A 25 7.00 34.77 12.04
C ARG A 25 5.58 34.42 11.64
N PRO A 26 5.41 33.50 10.71
CA PRO A 26 4.08 33.09 10.25
C PRO A 26 3.35 32.27 11.32
N PRO A 27 2.00 32.23 11.28
CA PRO A 27 1.25 31.18 11.98
C PRO A 27 1.65 29.79 11.47
N ALA A 28 1.12 28.74 12.07
CA ALA A 28 1.19 27.42 11.43
C ALA A 28 0.40 27.45 10.11
N PHE A 29 0.97 26.89 9.05
CA PHE A 29 0.40 26.94 7.71
C PHE A 29 0.75 25.72 6.88
N ALA A 30 -0.01 25.54 5.80
CA ALA A 30 0.34 24.64 4.70
C ALA A 30 0.11 25.33 3.35
N LEU A 31 1.05 25.14 2.43
CA LEU A 31 0.88 25.43 1.02
C LEU A 31 0.92 24.10 0.28
N LEU A 32 -0.16 23.73 -0.42
CA LEU A 32 -0.30 22.45 -1.07
C LEU A 32 -0.61 22.63 -2.56
N HIS A 33 0.30 22.16 -3.42
CA HIS A 33 0.04 22.02 -4.85
C HIS A 33 -0.40 20.58 -5.10
N ARG A 34 -1.67 20.42 -5.44
CA ARG A 34 -2.36 19.13 -5.65
C ARG A 34 -3.00 19.11 -7.04
N PRO A 35 -2.21 18.88 -8.10
CA PRO A 35 -2.69 19.05 -9.48
C PRO A 35 -3.87 18.13 -9.84
N GLU A 36 -3.95 16.94 -9.27
CA GLU A 36 -5.07 16.00 -9.49
C GLU A 36 -6.37 16.43 -8.78
N ALA A 37 -6.27 17.21 -7.69
CA ALA A 37 -7.43 17.67 -6.93
C ALA A 37 -7.97 19.01 -7.44
N ASN A 38 -7.08 20.00 -7.66
CA ASN A 38 -7.46 21.39 -7.91
C ASN A 38 -6.99 21.89 -9.30
N GLY A 39 -6.35 21.04 -10.08
CA GLY A 39 -5.69 21.43 -11.34
C GLY A 39 -4.28 22.01 -11.12
N PRO A 40 -3.44 21.99 -12.17
CA PRO A 40 -2.01 22.32 -12.06
C PRO A 40 -1.71 23.80 -11.81
N GLY A 41 -2.68 24.69 -11.97
CA GLY A 41 -2.50 26.14 -11.83
C GLY A 41 -2.82 26.71 -10.44
N LEU A 42 -3.28 25.88 -9.49
CA LEU A 42 -3.76 26.34 -8.19
C LEU A 42 -2.94 25.77 -7.03
N LEU A 43 -2.80 26.58 -5.99
CA LEU A 43 -2.15 26.27 -4.73
C LEU A 43 -3.14 26.46 -3.59
N ASP A 44 -3.35 25.45 -2.75
CA ASP A 44 -4.11 25.64 -1.52
C ASP A 44 -3.25 26.37 -0.50
N VAL A 45 -3.84 27.36 0.16
CA VAL A 45 -3.24 28.13 1.25
C VAL A 45 -4.08 27.89 2.50
N LEU A 46 -3.48 27.21 3.48
CA LEU A 46 -4.13 26.85 4.73
C LEU A 46 -3.38 27.51 5.89
N VAL A 47 -4.10 28.03 6.87
CA VAL A 47 -3.56 28.42 8.17
C VAL A 47 -4.38 27.75 9.27
N GLY A 48 -3.76 27.45 10.41
CA GLY A 48 -4.46 26.71 11.44
C GLY A 48 -3.76 26.68 12.79
N GLU A 49 -4.38 25.95 13.72
CA GLU A 49 -3.87 25.72 15.06
C GLU A 49 -3.34 24.29 15.15
N VAL A 50 -2.09 24.16 15.62
CA VAL A 50 -1.40 22.87 15.73
C VAL A 50 -1.62 22.27 17.10
N ALA A 51 -1.94 20.97 17.12
CA ALA A 51 -1.97 20.16 18.31
C ALA A 51 -1.27 18.82 18.07
N HIS A 52 -0.84 18.17 19.15
CA HIS A 52 -0.38 16.80 19.14
C HIS A 52 -1.47 15.91 19.74
N VAL A 53 -1.80 14.82 19.07
CA VAL A 53 -2.77 13.85 19.54
C VAL A 53 -2.08 12.48 19.72
N ALA A 54 -2.67 11.62 20.56
CA ALA A 54 -2.05 10.35 20.87
C ALA A 54 -2.36 9.27 19.81
N GLU A 55 -3.61 9.21 19.38
CA GLU A 55 -4.14 8.18 18.50
C GLU A 55 -4.87 8.79 17.30
N LEU A 56 -5.01 8.01 16.24
CA LEU A 56 -5.78 8.43 15.05
C LEU A 56 -7.24 8.74 15.38
N ALA A 57 -7.81 8.04 16.36
CA ALA A 57 -9.17 8.29 16.84
C ALA A 57 -9.34 9.72 17.42
N ASP A 58 -8.25 10.32 17.91
CA ASP A 58 -8.26 11.67 18.49
C ASP A 58 -8.16 12.81 17.45
N ILE A 59 -8.02 12.47 16.15
CA ILE A 59 -7.99 13.47 15.08
C ILE A 59 -9.30 14.27 15.13
N PRO A 60 -9.23 15.61 15.31
CA PRO A 60 -10.43 16.44 15.43
C PRO A 60 -11.15 16.54 14.09
N LEU A 61 -12.37 16.04 14.02
CA LEU A 61 -13.24 16.17 12.86
C LEU A 61 -14.44 17.04 13.22
N ALA A 62 -14.82 17.93 12.31
CA ALA A 62 -16.09 18.66 12.45
C ALA A 62 -17.25 17.65 12.49
N ALA A 63 -18.20 17.87 13.41
CA ALA A 63 -19.38 16.99 13.54
C ALA A 63 -20.15 16.94 12.21
N ASP A 64 -20.68 15.75 11.89
CA ASP A 64 -21.54 15.60 10.72
C ASP A 64 -22.80 16.46 10.91
N PRO A 65 -23.21 17.26 9.90
CA PRO A 65 -24.47 17.94 9.94
C PRO A 65 -25.57 16.88 10.07
N GLY A 66 -26.29 16.90 11.21
CA GLY A 66 -27.40 15.95 11.42
C GLY A 66 -28.45 16.04 10.31
N PRO A 67 -29.32 15.02 10.16
CA PRO A 67 -30.32 14.93 9.09
C PRO A 67 -31.36 16.06 9.06
N LEU A 68 -31.33 16.97 10.02
CA LEU A 68 -32.16 18.19 10.12
C LEU A 68 -31.39 19.49 9.81
N ALA A 69 -30.12 19.42 9.40
CA ALA A 69 -29.44 20.61 8.92
C ALA A 69 -30.11 21.06 7.61
N LYS A 70 -30.53 22.35 7.57
CA LYS A 70 -31.03 22.97 6.35
C LYS A 70 -30.05 22.67 5.21
N GLU A 71 -30.58 22.41 4.01
CA GLU A 71 -29.78 22.21 2.80
C GLU A 71 -28.58 23.18 2.78
N PRO A 72 -27.36 22.69 2.57
CA PRO A 72 -26.20 23.58 2.51
C PRO A 72 -26.49 24.61 1.42
N GLU A 73 -26.39 25.90 1.77
CA GLU A 73 -26.44 26.95 0.78
C GLU A 73 -25.37 26.64 -0.27
N ALA A 74 -25.78 26.42 -1.52
CA ALA A 74 -24.96 25.98 -2.64
C ALA A 74 -23.89 27.00 -3.11
N THR A 75 -23.31 27.75 -2.18
CA THR A 75 -22.33 28.81 -2.41
C THR A 75 -20.97 28.53 -1.76
N GLY A 76 -20.79 27.38 -1.07
CA GLY A 76 -19.53 27.04 -0.42
C GLY A 76 -18.71 26.02 -1.23
N GLY A 77 -17.48 26.40 -1.64
CA GLY A 77 -16.49 25.44 -2.14
C GLY A 77 -16.10 24.38 -1.09
N ALA A 78 -15.28 23.40 -1.47
CA ALA A 78 -14.75 22.37 -0.55
C ALA A 78 -14.15 23.02 0.71
N ARG A 79 -14.45 22.44 1.89
CA ARG A 79 -13.96 22.92 3.18
C ARG A 79 -13.03 21.88 3.79
N HIS A 80 -11.83 22.30 4.16
CA HIS A 80 -10.88 21.49 4.89
C HIS A 80 -11.04 21.71 6.40
N ASP A 81 -11.17 20.63 7.16
CA ASP A 81 -11.33 20.66 8.62
C ASP A 81 -9.96 20.56 9.32
N VAL A 82 -9.13 19.65 8.88
CA VAL A 82 -7.83 19.35 9.51
C VAL A 82 -6.81 18.82 8.50
N LEU A 83 -5.56 19.25 8.66
CA LEU A 83 -4.39 18.62 8.05
C LEU A 83 -3.68 17.80 9.13
N VAL A 84 -3.32 16.57 8.80
CA VAL A 84 -2.71 15.60 9.74
C VAL A 84 -1.36 15.15 9.21
N ILE A 85 -0.35 15.06 10.07
CA ILE A 85 0.94 14.46 9.76
C ILE A 85 1.14 13.26 10.68
N ILE A 86 1.10 12.08 10.09
CA ILE A 86 1.11 10.79 10.79
C ILE A 86 2.53 10.22 10.73
N PRO A 87 3.22 10.07 11.88
CA PRO A 87 4.55 9.43 11.92
C PRO A 87 4.45 7.91 11.75
N TYR A 88 5.54 7.27 11.30
CA TYR A 88 5.56 5.82 11.12
C TYR A 88 5.29 5.04 12.40
N ARG A 89 5.68 5.56 13.57
CA ARG A 89 5.41 4.88 14.85
C ARG A 89 3.93 4.62 15.12
N GLN A 90 3.02 5.31 14.44
CA GLN A 90 1.58 5.14 14.60
C GLN A 90 1.08 3.77 14.13
N ILE A 91 1.90 3.00 13.41
CA ILE A 91 1.61 1.60 13.06
C ILE A 91 1.36 0.72 14.30
N ARG A 92 1.84 1.15 15.47
CA ARG A 92 1.60 0.47 16.76
C ARG A 92 0.13 0.41 17.13
N GLU A 93 -0.72 1.32 16.62
CA GLU A 93 -2.17 1.23 16.82
C GLU A 93 -2.77 -0.02 16.18
N ARG A 94 -2.10 -0.59 15.15
CA ARG A 94 -2.46 -1.87 14.55
C ARG A 94 -1.86 -3.08 15.28
N GLY A 95 -1.13 -2.87 16.37
CA GLY A 95 -0.43 -3.92 17.10
C GLY A 95 0.86 -4.40 16.45
N TYR A 96 1.39 -3.69 15.44
CA TYR A 96 2.59 -4.10 14.71
C TYR A 96 3.86 -3.53 15.35
N ASP A 97 4.96 -4.25 15.21
CA ASP A 97 6.26 -3.87 15.76
C ASP A 97 6.80 -2.59 15.13
N CYS A 98 7.31 -1.70 15.97
CA CYS A 98 7.93 -0.47 15.55
C CYS A 98 8.88 0.06 16.63
N ALA A 99 10.04 0.56 16.24
CA ALA A 99 10.87 1.38 17.13
C ALA A 99 10.11 2.67 17.49
N ASP A 100 9.99 2.95 18.79
CA ASP A 100 9.31 4.17 19.26
C ASP A 100 10.34 5.31 19.33
N ASP A 101 10.33 6.15 18.31
CA ASP A 101 11.18 7.34 18.22
C ASP A 101 10.57 8.61 18.82
N GLY A 102 9.38 8.51 19.40
CA GLY A 102 8.67 9.62 20.03
C GLY A 102 8.12 10.69 19.06
N ALA A 103 8.18 10.47 17.75
CA ALA A 103 7.63 11.42 16.77
C ALA A 103 6.13 11.63 17.00
N PRO A 104 5.64 12.87 17.23
CA PRO A 104 4.24 13.11 17.53
C PRO A 104 3.34 12.98 16.30
N LEU A 105 2.11 12.49 16.51
CA LEU A 105 1.01 12.65 15.57
C LEU A 105 0.54 14.11 15.63
N ILE A 106 0.72 14.85 14.52
CA ILE A 106 0.48 16.27 14.45
C ILE A 106 -0.83 16.52 13.72
N THR A 107 -1.70 17.34 14.31
CA THR A 107 -2.91 17.86 13.67
C THR A 107 -2.82 19.37 13.55
N MET A 108 -3.26 19.92 12.41
CA MET A 108 -3.45 21.34 12.20
C MET A 108 -4.93 21.56 11.87
N THR A 109 -5.71 21.99 12.86
CA THR A 109 -7.12 22.38 12.65
C THR A 109 -7.15 23.64 11.79
N VAL A 110 -7.80 23.57 10.63
CA VAL A 110 -7.82 24.66 9.66
C VAL A 110 -8.73 25.79 10.16
N THR A 111 -8.16 26.96 10.37
CA THR A 111 -8.89 28.16 10.78
C THR A 111 -9.08 29.18 9.65
N GLY A 112 -8.26 29.07 8.60
CA GLY A 112 -8.38 29.87 7.38
C GLY A 112 -7.89 29.05 6.18
N GLN A 113 -8.62 29.15 5.07
CA GLN A 113 -8.29 28.46 3.83
C GLN A 113 -8.62 29.30 2.60
N GLY A 114 -7.86 29.09 1.52
CA GLY A 114 -8.09 29.70 0.22
C GLY A 114 -7.23 29.06 -0.84
N THR A 115 -7.43 29.44 -2.10
CA THR A 115 -6.61 29.01 -3.22
C THR A 115 -5.98 30.22 -3.92
N ALA A 116 -4.71 30.14 -4.24
CA ALA A 116 -3.98 31.16 -4.99
C ALA A 116 -3.45 30.58 -6.31
N PRO A 117 -3.35 31.37 -7.39
CA PRO A 117 -2.64 30.94 -8.59
C PRO A 117 -1.17 30.62 -8.26
N VAL A 118 -0.66 29.49 -8.78
CA VAL A 118 0.75 29.10 -8.61
C VAL A 118 1.70 30.23 -9.07
N ALA A 119 1.40 30.89 -10.18
CA ALA A 119 2.21 32.00 -10.69
C ALA A 119 2.27 33.18 -9.72
N GLU A 120 1.17 33.49 -9.03
CA GLU A 120 1.13 34.52 -8.00
C GLU A 120 1.98 34.13 -6.78
N ALA A 121 1.81 32.90 -6.28
CA ALA A 121 2.61 32.39 -5.17
C ALA A 121 4.12 32.42 -5.49
N LEU A 122 4.51 31.95 -6.67
CA LEU A 122 5.90 32.00 -7.14
C LEU A 122 6.46 33.43 -7.25
N SER A 123 5.64 34.42 -7.63
CA SER A 123 6.07 35.83 -7.69
C SER A 123 6.36 36.43 -6.31
N ARG A 124 5.71 35.92 -5.26
CA ARG A 124 5.73 36.45 -3.90
C ARG A 124 6.64 35.70 -2.93
N ILE A 125 6.78 34.37 -3.09
CA ILE A 125 7.68 33.58 -2.26
C ILE A 125 9.14 33.95 -2.58
N PRO A 126 9.97 34.28 -1.57
CA PRO A 126 11.35 34.68 -1.78
C PRO A 126 12.16 33.58 -2.47
N ASN A 127 13.02 33.96 -3.42
CA ASN A 127 14.00 33.05 -4.02
C ASN A 127 15.36 33.23 -3.34
N LEU A 128 15.48 32.68 -2.13
CA LEU A 128 16.69 32.74 -1.33
C LEU A 128 17.58 31.53 -1.59
N ALA A 129 18.89 31.74 -1.63
CA ALA A 129 19.83 30.63 -1.54
C ALA A 129 19.63 29.91 -0.19
N THR A 130 19.64 28.57 -0.22
CA THR A 130 19.61 27.73 0.99
C THR A 130 20.88 26.88 1.01
N PRO A 131 22.03 27.47 1.40
CA PRO A 131 23.26 26.73 1.47
C PRO A 131 23.14 25.63 2.53
N VAL A 132 23.59 24.44 2.16
CA VAL A 132 23.53 23.23 2.99
C VAL A 132 24.96 22.84 3.36
N SER A 133 25.22 22.63 4.63
CA SER A 133 26.50 22.15 5.17
C SER A 133 26.37 20.78 5.82
N ASP A 134 27.49 20.13 6.04
CA ASP A 134 27.64 18.87 6.79
C ASP A 134 26.76 17.70 6.30
N GLY A 135 26.45 17.71 4.99
CA GLY A 135 25.58 16.69 4.38
C GLY A 135 26.19 15.30 4.41
N HIS A 136 25.51 14.37 5.09
CA HIS A 136 25.94 12.97 5.21
C HIS A 136 24.74 12.04 5.37
N PHE A 137 24.94 10.75 5.15
CA PHE A 137 23.95 9.73 5.52
C PHE A 137 24.16 9.30 6.97
N ASP A 138 23.08 9.12 7.71
CA ASP A 138 23.07 8.60 9.10
C ASP A 138 23.57 7.14 9.20
N VAL A 139 23.52 6.40 8.10
CA VAL A 139 24.10 5.06 7.93
C VAL A 139 25.05 5.09 6.74
N SER A 140 26.29 4.64 6.94
CA SER A 140 27.31 4.59 5.88
C SER A 140 26.88 3.70 4.70
N ASP A 141 27.51 3.88 3.53
CA ASP A 141 27.24 3.04 2.36
C ASP A 141 27.57 1.57 2.62
N GLU A 142 28.66 1.30 3.38
CA GLU A 142 29.07 -0.05 3.74
C GLU A 142 28.07 -0.71 4.70
N ASP A 143 27.70 -0.02 5.79
CA ASP A 143 26.74 -0.54 6.77
C ASP A 143 25.35 -0.75 6.16
N TYR A 144 24.94 0.13 5.23
CA TYR A 144 23.68 -0.03 4.51
C TYR A 144 23.73 -1.25 3.57
N ALA A 145 24.81 -1.41 2.79
CA ALA A 145 25.00 -2.58 1.94
C ALA A 145 25.02 -3.89 2.76
N ASP A 146 25.63 -3.88 3.94
CA ASP A 146 25.63 -5.03 4.85
C ASP A 146 24.23 -5.33 5.40
N THR A 147 23.47 -4.29 5.70
CA THR A 147 22.05 -4.44 6.10
C THR A 147 21.22 -5.04 4.96
N VAL A 148 21.41 -4.57 3.73
CA VAL A 148 20.76 -5.14 2.53
C VAL A 148 21.08 -6.64 2.41
N ARG A 149 22.36 -7.03 2.52
CA ARG A 149 22.77 -8.46 2.47
C ARG A 149 22.09 -9.30 3.54
N ARG A 150 22.02 -8.78 4.79
CA ARG A 150 21.36 -9.48 5.90
C ARG A 150 19.87 -9.64 5.65
N VAL A 151 19.17 -8.59 5.24
CA VAL A 151 17.73 -8.65 4.96
C VAL A 151 17.43 -9.64 3.84
N ILE A 152 18.20 -9.62 2.74
CA ILE A 152 18.02 -10.58 1.65
C ILE A 152 18.24 -12.01 2.15
N LYS A 153 19.29 -12.27 2.93
CA LYS A 153 19.64 -13.60 3.37
C LYS A 153 18.74 -14.10 4.51
N GLU A 154 18.52 -13.28 5.54
CA GLU A 154 17.94 -13.71 6.81
C GLU A 154 16.43 -13.49 6.89
N ALA A 155 15.88 -12.54 6.11
CA ALA A 155 14.45 -12.30 6.08
C ALA A 155 13.81 -12.84 4.78
N ILE A 156 14.21 -12.36 3.59
CA ILE A 156 13.65 -12.82 2.32
C ILE A 156 14.01 -14.28 2.08
N GLY A 157 15.27 -14.64 2.29
CA GLY A 157 15.77 -16.02 2.11
C GLY A 157 15.18 -17.02 3.09
N GLU A 158 14.74 -16.59 4.28
CA GLU A 158 14.05 -17.43 5.26
C GLU A 158 12.52 -17.42 5.08
N GLY A 159 11.99 -16.61 4.15
CA GLY A 159 10.56 -16.55 3.82
C GLY A 159 9.74 -15.70 4.79
N GLU A 160 10.38 -14.75 5.49
CA GLU A 160 9.65 -13.81 6.33
C GLU A 160 8.75 -12.86 5.49
N GLY A 161 9.08 -12.64 4.22
CA GLY A 161 8.28 -11.85 3.30
C GLY A 161 8.84 -11.80 1.88
N ALA A 162 8.10 -11.16 0.99
CA ALA A 162 8.41 -11.05 -0.43
C ALA A 162 9.40 -9.92 -0.71
N ASN A 163 9.17 -8.77 -0.08
CA ASN A 163 9.99 -7.58 -0.19
C ASN A 163 9.98 -6.77 1.12
N PHE A 164 11.02 -5.99 1.33
CA PHE A 164 11.15 -5.08 2.48
C PHE A 164 11.80 -3.78 2.03
N VAL A 165 11.26 -2.65 2.52
CA VAL A 165 11.87 -1.34 2.27
C VAL A 165 12.70 -0.95 3.48
N ILE A 166 14.01 -0.84 3.31
CA ILE A 166 14.94 -0.43 4.37
C ILE A 166 15.42 0.99 4.08
N LYS A 167 15.29 1.85 5.08
CA LYS A 167 15.66 3.25 4.96
C LYS A 167 17.01 3.59 5.56
N ARG A 168 17.58 4.68 5.09
CA ARG A 168 18.53 5.55 5.79
C ARG A 168 18.16 7.00 5.56
N SER A 169 18.74 7.93 6.29
CA SER A 169 18.43 9.35 6.13
C SER A 169 19.65 10.13 5.68
N PHE A 170 19.47 10.99 4.69
CA PHE A 170 20.42 12.07 4.44
C PHE A 170 20.14 13.20 5.42
N VAL A 171 21.16 13.64 6.15
CA VAL A 171 21.07 14.69 7.15
C VAL A 171 21.97 15.84 6.73
N ALA A 172 21.50 17.06 6.87
CA ALA A 172 22.28 18.24 6.56
C ALA A 172 21.73 19.46 7.27
N ASP A 173 22.58 20.47 7.53
CA ASP A 173 22.19 21.70 8.18
C ASP A 173 22.01 22.82 7.15
N ILE A 174 20.86 23.49 7.20
CA ILE A 174 20.59 24.68 6.40
C ILE A 174 21.16 25.87 7.16
N SER A 175 22.15 26.55 6.56
CA SER A 175 22.80 27.71 7.17
C SER A 175 21.80 28.87 7.32
N ASP A 176 21.85 29.54 8.47
CA ASP A 176 20.96 30.67 8.79
C ASP A 176 19.47 30.40 8.54
N TYR A 177 19.01 29.21 8.95
CA TYR A 177 17.66 28.73 8.69
C TYR A 177 16.59 29.67 9.24
N THR A 178 15.61 29.95 8.39
CA THR A 178 14.37 30.62 8.70
C THR A 178 13.21 29.95 7.95
N THR A 179 11.98 30.27 8.30
CA THR A 179 10.82 29.77 7.54
C THR A 179 10.89 30.22 6.07
N HIS A 180 11.50 31.38 5.76
CA HIS A 180 11.72 31.82 4.39
C HIS A 180 12.71 30.91 3.63
N SER A 181 13.69 30.28 4.32
CA SER A 181 14.57 29.28 3.70
C SER A 181 13.78 28.06 3.24
N ALA A 182 12.84 27.58 4.08
CA ALA A 182 11.95 26.49 3.72
C ALA A 182 10.96 26.87 2.59
N LEU A 183 10.43 28.09 2.61
CA LEU A 183 9.60 28.61 1.52
C LEU A 183 10.37 28.70 0.20
N ALA A 184 11.63 29.14 0.23
CA ALA A 184 12.49 29.17 -0.95
C ALA A 184 12.79 27.76 -1.49
N PHE A 185 12.95 26.78 -0.60
CA PHE A 185 13.09 25.38 -0.98
C PHE A 185 11.81 24.83 -1.63
N PHE A 186 10.65 25.10 -1.01
CA PHE A 186 9.33 24.75 -1.58
C PHE A 186 9.13 25.39 -2.96
N ARG A 187 9.46 26.68 -3.12
CA ARG A 187 9.38 27.38 -4.40
C ARG A 187 10.14 26.62 -5.50
N ARG A 188 11.39 26.23 -5.21
CA ARG A 188 12.21 25.48 -6.18
C ARG A 188 11.62 24.12 -6.52
N LEU A 189 11.06 23.39 -5.55
CA LEU A 189 10.35 22.15 -5.84
C LEU A 189 9.13 22.41 -6.74
N LEU A 190 8.37 23.48 -6.47
CA LEU A 190 7.20 23.82 -7.26
C LEU A 190 7.55 24.21 -8.71
N GLU A 191 8.71 24.84 -8.93
CA GLU A 191 9.21 25.23 -10.26
C GLU A 191 9.78 24.03 -11.06
N LEU A 192 10.36 23.05 -10.37
CA LEU A 192 11.23 22.03 -11.00
C LEU A 192 10.62 20.64 -11.02
N GLU A 193 9.72 20.31 -10.10
CA GLU A 193 9.08 19.00 -10.04
C GLU A 193 7.79 19.00 -10.86
N SER A 194 7.71 18.06 -11.80
CA SER A 194 6.49 17.76 -12.55
C SER A 194 6.04 16.34 -12.24
N GLY A 195 4.72 16.08 -12.26
CA GLY A 195 4.18 14.75 -12.03
C GLY A 195 4.13 14.31 -10.55
N ALA A 196 4.55 15.16 -9.60
CA ALA A 196 4.33 14.91 -8.19
C ALA A 196 2.81 14.86 -7.88
N TYR A 197 2.40 13.92 -7.04
CA TYR A 197 1.03 13.88 -6.54
C TYR A 197 0.74 15.10 -5.66
N TRP A 198 1.64 15.38 -4.71
CA TRP A 198 1.66 16.61 -3.93
C TRP A 198 3.04 17.25 -3.96
N THR A 199 3.11 18.58 -4.20
CA THR A 199 4.25 19.40 -3.81
C THR A 199 3.80 20.30 -2.68
N PHE A 200 4.47 20.24 -1.52
CA PHE A 200 3.94 20.86 -0.34
C PHE A 200 5.00 21.46 0.59
N ILE A 201 4.60 22.43 1.38
CA ILE A 201 5.24 22.86 2.62
C ILE A 201 4.20 22.89 3.73
N VAL A 202 4.51 22.28 4.87
CA VAL A 202 3.71 22.35 6.10
C VAL A 202 4.60 22.83 7.22
N HIS A 203 4.29 23.99 7.78
CA HIS A 203 4.99 24.61 8.91
C HIS A 203 4.14 24.52 10.17
N THR A 204 4.64 23.84 11.20
CA THR A 204 3.92 23.62 12.47
C THR A 204 4.34 24.57 13.58
N GLY A 205 5.24 25.51 13.29
CA GLY A 205 5.92 26.32 14.30
C GLY A 205 7.22 25.68 14.82
N ALA A 206 7.20 24.40 15.18
CA ALA A 206 8.37 23.69 15.69
C ALA A 206 9.11 22.91 14.59
N ARG A 207 8.42 22.49 13.55
CA ARG A 207 8.94 21.72 12.41
C ARG A 207 8.40 22.26 11.11
N THR A 208 9.14 22.02 10.03
CA THR A 208 8.71 22.32 8.67
C THR A 208 8.95 21.11 7.77
N PHE A 209 7.90 20.65 7.12
CA PHE A 209 7.97 19.58 6.13
C PHE A 209 7.90 20.20 4.74
N VAL A 210 8.87 19.86 3.88
CA VAL A 210 8.91 20.33 2.48
C VAL A 210 9.14 19.12 1.58
N GLY A 211 8.24 18.88 0.64
CA GLY A 211 8.35 17.69 -0.19
C GLY A 211 7.65 17.78 -1.53
N ALA A 212 8.05 16.88 -2.43
CA ALA A 212 7.39 16.61 -3.70
C ALA A 212 7.20 15.09 -3.85
N THR A 213 6.11 14.59 -3.28
CA THR A 213 5.82 13.15 -3.25
C THR A 213 5.08 12.71 -4.50
N PRO A 214 5.50 11.61 -5.15
CA PRO A 214 4.80 11.08 -6.32
C PRO A 214 3.54 10.29 -5.96
N GLU A 215 3.40 9.89 -4.68
CA GLU A 215 2.56 8.76 -4.33
C GLU A 215 1.40 9.16 -3.43
N ARG A 216 0.19 8.88 -3.92
CA ARG A 216 -1.04 8.90 -3.12
C ARG A 216 -1.00 7.78 -2.08
N HIS A 217 -1.33 8.09 -0.83
CA HIS A 217 -1.60 7.05 0.15
C HIS A 217 -3.03 6.53 -0.07
N ILE A 218 -4.03 7.34 0.16
CA ILE A 218 -5.44 7.03 -0.14
C ILE A 218 -6.26 8.33 -0.27
N THR A 219 -7.25 8.31 -1.15
CA THR A 219 -8.27 9.36 -1.23
C THR A 219 -9.64 8.78 -0.95
N LEU A 220 -10.53 9.60 -0.36
CA LEU A 220 -11.98 9.38 -0.31
C LEU A 220 -12.66 10.61 -0.93
N ARG A 221 -13.38 10.40 -2.02
CA ARG A 221 -14.14 11.43 -2.71
C ARG A 221 -15.43 10.83 -3.25
N ASP A 222 -16.55 11.50 -3.02
CA ASP A 222 -17.88 11.03 -3.47
C ASP A 222 -18.22 9.60 -3.02
N GLY A 223 -17.73 9.20 -1.83
CA GLY A 223 -17.90 7.85 -1.29
C GLY A 223 -16.99 6.78 -1.91
N VAL A 224 -16.12 7.15 -2.84
CA VAL A 224 -15.14 6.24 -3.47
C VAL A 224 -13.77 6.42 -2.83
N ALA A 225 -13.21 5.33 -2.30
CA ALA A 225 -11.82 5.27 -1.87
C ALA A 225 -10.93 4.88 -3.05
N THR A 226 -9.75 5.51 -3.15
CA THR A 226 -8.76 5.20 -4.20
C THR A 226 -7.36 5.13 -3.61
N MET A 227 -6.65 4.02 -3.81
CA MET A 227 -5.21 3.88 -3.58
C MET A 227 -4.46 3.86 -4.92
N ASN A 228 -3.16 4.13 -4.90
CA ASN A 228 -2.38 4.25 -6.12
C ASN A 228 -0.99 3.63 -5.92
N PRO A 229 -0.88 2.28 -5.98
CA PRO A 229 0.41 1.60 -5.90
C PRO A 229 1.32 1.99 -7.08
N ILE A 230 2.50 2.47 -6.74
CA ILE A 230 3.55 2.87 -7.68
C ILE A 230 4.75 1.95 -7.45
N SER A 231 5.33 1.39 -8.51
CA SER A 231 6.56 0.60 -8.43
C SER A 231 7.36 0.68 -9.72
N GLY A 232 8.60 0.23 -9.65
CA GLY A 232 9.56 0.35 -10.71
C GLY A 232 10.07 1.78 -10.91
N THR A 233 11.29 1.94 -11.39
CA THR A 233 11.85 3.27 -11.62
C THR A 233 12.68 3.28 -12.89
N TYR A 234 12.17 3.93 -13.94
CA TYR A 234 12.96 4.29 -15.10
C TYR A 234 13.59 5.66 -14.92
N ARG A 235 14.89 5.72 -14.74
CA ARG A 235 15.65 6.98 -14.61
C ARG A 235 15.98 7.53 -15.98
N TYR A 236 15.63 8.79 -16.21
CA TYR A 236 15.94 9.44 -17.48
C TYR A 236 17.45 9.69 -17.60
N PRO A 237 18.07 9.32 -18.71
CA PRO A 237 19.43 9.73 -18.99
C PRO A 237 19.54 11.26 -19.15
N PRO A 238 20.73 11.86 -19.07
CA PRO A 238 20.91 13.31 -19.26
C PRO A 238 20.36 13.85 -20.59
N SER A 239 20.21 12.99 -21.59
CA SER A 239 19.62 13.31 -22.90
C SER A 239 18.07 13.30 -22.91
N GLY A 240 17.44 13.05 -21.76
CA GLY A 240 15.99 12.86 -21.64
C GLY A 240 15.54 11.41 -21.93
N PRO A 241 14.25 11.10 -21.67
CA PRO A 241 13.70 9.76 -21.86
C PRO A 241 13.68 9.35 -23.33
N ARG A 242 14.01 8.08 -23.62
CA ARG A 242 14.00 7.51 -24.96
C ARG A 242 13.09 6.29 -25.03
N LEU A 243 12.27 6.23 -26.07
CA LEU A 243 11.27 5.17 -26.23
C LEU A 243 11.87 3.74 -26.12
N PRO A 244 13.01 3.38 -26.74
CA PRO A 244 13.56 2.04 -26.57
C PRO A 244 13.87 1.68 -25.12
N GLU A 245 14.41 2.60 -24.34
CA GLU A 245 14.76 2.39 -22.94
C GLU A 245 13.50 2.27 -22.04
N VAL A 246 12.45 3.03 -22.35
CA VAL A 246 11.15 2.88 -21.68
C VAL A 246 10.55 1.51 -21.99
N MET A 247 10.65 1.04 -23.24
CA MET A 247 10.15 -0.28 -23.63
C MET A 247 10.93 -1.41 -22.95
N ASP A 248 12.26 -1.28 -22.81
CA ASP A 248 13.10 -2.22 -22.06
C ASP A 248 12.71 -2.25 -20.59
N PHE A 249 12.49 -1.09 -19.96
CA PHE A 249 11.99 -0.97 -18.60
C PHE A 249 10.61 -1.64 -18.42
N LEU A 250 9.68 -1.43 -19.35
CA LEU A 250 8.35 -2.04 -19.29
C LEU A 250 8.38 -3.55 -19.54
N ALA A 251 9.42 -4.07 -20.19
CA ALA A 251 9.64 -5.49 -20.43
C ALA A 251 10.41 -6.19 -19.29
N ASP A 252 10.95 -5.43 -18.32
CA ASP A 252 11.73 -5.99 -17.21
C ASP A 252 10.82 -6.78 -16.25
N GLY A 253 11.13 -8.07 -16.08
CA GLY A 253 10.36 -8.97 -15.24
C GLY A 253 10.45 -8.60 -13.75
N LYS A 254 11.60 -8.13 -13.27
CA LYS A 254 11.79 -7.70 -11.87
C LYS A 254 10.86 -6.54 -11.53
N GLU A 255 10.84 -5.50 -12.39
CA GLU A 255 10.00 -4.32 -12.19
C GLU A 255 8.49 -4.68 -12.21
N SER A 256 8.12 -5.66 -13.05
CA SER A 256 6.73 -6.16 -13.10
C SER A 256 6.36 -6.95 -11.85
N ASP A 257 7.24 -7.82 -11.36
CA ASP A 257 7.02 -8.63 -10.17
C ASP A 257 6.89 -7.73 -8.92
N GLU A 258 7.73 -6.71 -8.79
CA GLU A 258 7.64 -5.72 -7.69
C GLU A 258 6.29 -5.01 -7.71
N LEU A 259 5.83 -4.54 -8.86
CA LEU A 259 4.56 -3.84 -9.00
C LEU A 259 3.37 -4.73 -8.59
N TYR A 260 3.37 -6.00 -9.01
CA TYR A 260 2.27 -6.92 -8.66
C TYR A 260 2.24 -7.26 -7.17
N MET A 261 3.41 -7.35 -6.51
CA MET A 261 3.45 -7.58 -5.06
C MET A 261 2.85 -6.42 -4.27
N VAL A 262 3.19 -5.17 -4.62
CA VAL A 262 2.62 -4.01 -3.94
C VAL A 262 1.14 -3.83 -4.28
N LEU A 263 0.73 -4.15 -5.51
CA LEU A 263 -0.67 -4.13 -5.94
C LEU A 263 -1.52 -5.12 -5.12
N ASP A 264 -1.04 -6.35 -4.90
CA ASP A 264 -1.73 -7.34 -4.06
C ASP A 264 -1.85 -6.85 -2.60
N GLU A 265 -0.78 -6.25 -2.03
CA GLU A 265 -0.83 -5.73 -0.65
C GLU A 265 -1.83 -4.57 -0.49
N GLU A 266 -1.85 -3.61 -1.41
CA GLU A 266 -2.82 -2.51 -1.34
C GLU A 266 -4.24 -2.97 -1.64
N LEU A 267 -4.41 -3.95 -2.52
CA LEU A 267 -5.71 -4.56 -2.78
C LEU A 267 -6.27 -5.26 -1.53
N LYS A 268 -5.41 -5.91 -0.72
CA LYS A 268 -5.79 -6.45 0.60
C LYS A 268 -6.29 -5.34 1.53
N MET A 269 -5.65 -4.16 1.54
CA MET A 269 -6.08 -3.02 2.36
C MET A 269 -7.43 -2.50 1.88
N MET A 270 -7.60 -2.29 0.57
CA MET A 270 -8.85 -1.80 -0.03
C MET A 270 -10.02 -2.76 0.21
N THR A 271 -9.78 -4.07 0.10
CA THR A 271 -10.83 -5.07 0.38
C THR A 271 -11.24 -5.14 1.85
N ARG A 272 -10.47 -4.59 2.77
CA ARG A 272 -10.83 -4.47 4.19
C ARG A 272 -11.69 -3.26 4.51
N ILE A 273 -11.57 -2.20 3.74
CA ILE A 273 -12.26 -0.92 4.03
C ILE A 273 -13.44 -0.65 3.09
N CYS A 274 -13.46 -1.24 1.90
CA CYS A 274 -14.48 -1.00 0.89
C CYS A 274 -15.58 -2.07 0.90
N GLU A 275 -16.73 -1.70 0.36
CA GLU A 275 -17.80 -2.64 0.00
C GLU A 275 -17.34 -3.59 -1.12
N PRO A 276 -17.99 -4.76 -1.30
CA PRO A 276 -17.69 -5.65 -2.41
C PRO A 276 -17.81 -4.94 -3.77
N GLY A 277 -16.75 -4.97 -4.57
CA GLY A 277 -16.70 -4.27 -5.86
C GLY A 277 -15.39 -3.51 -6.11
N VAL A 278 -14.41 -3.66 -5.21
CA VAL A 278 -13.05 -3.12 -5.42
C VAL A 278 -12.49 -3.54 -6.77
N ARG A 279 -11.95 -2.61 -7.53
CA ARG A 279 -11.39 -2.85 -8.87
C ARG A 279 -9.99 -2.24 -9.01
N VAL A 280 -9.24 -2.79 -9.96
CA VAL A 280 -7.92 -2.29 -10.38
C VAL A 280 -8.06 -1.60 -11.72
N VAL A 281 -7.49 -0.40 -11.84
CA VAL A 281 -7.49 0.42 -13.06
C VAL A 281 -6.04 0.73 -13.44
N GLY A 282 -5.69 0.59 -14.71
CA GLY A 282 -4.36 0.80 -15.24
C GLY A 282 -3.83 -0.45 -15.97
N PRO A 283 -2.50 -0.64 -16.16
CA PRO A 283 -1.41 0.22 -15.64
C PRO A 283 -1.24 1.53 -16.42
N GLN A 284 -0.54 2.48 -15.81
CA GLN A 284 -0.16 3.74 -16.42
C GLN A 284 1.34 4.03 -16.19
N LEU A 285 1.91 4.87 -17.03
CA LEU A 285 3.25 5.40 -16.81
C LEU A 285 3.14 6.76 -16.12
N LYS A 286 3.61 6.84 -14.87
CA LYS A 286 3.70 8.10 -14.12
C LYS A 286 5.02 8.78 -14.42
N GLU A 287 4.97 9.82 -15.23
CA GLU A 287 6.13 10.60 -15.63
C GLU A 287 6.40 11.74 -14.64
N MET A 288 7.63 11.83 -14.17
CA MET A 288 8.14 12.90 -13.32
C MET A 288 9.27 13.66 -14.03
N ALA A 289 9.80 14.71 -13.39
CA ALA A 289 10.84 15.56 -14.00
C ALA A 289 12.09 14.79 -14.45
N ARG A 290 12.48 13.71 -13.78
CA ARG A 290 13.76 13.01 -14.01
C ARG A 290 13.64 11.49 -14.12
N LEU A 291 12.46 10.95 -13.95
CA LEU A 291 12.22 9.52 -13.95
C LEU A 291 10.75 9.24 -14.27
N ALA A 292 10.43 7.97 -14.57
CA ALA A 292 9.06 7.49 -14.61
C ALA A 292 8.89 6.25 -13.75
N HIS A 293 7.68 6.05 -13.26
CA HIS A 293 7.21 4.85 -12.56
C HIS A 293 6.08 4.17 -13.33
N THR A 294 5.80 2.93 -13.03
CA THR A 294 4.53 2.31 -13.39
C THR A 294 3.58 2.36 -12.21
N GLU A 295 2.29 2.60 -12.48
CA GLU A 295 1.25 2.72 -11.44
C GLU A 295 -0.04 2.01 -11.82
N TYR A 296 -0.77 1.56 -10.79
CA TYR A 296 -2.17 1.19 -10.88
C TYR A 296 -3.01 2.08 -9.97
N PHE A 297 -4.31 2.10 -10.19
CA PHE A 297 -5.28 2.61 -9.22
C PHE A 297 -6.13 1.45 -8.71
N ILE A 298 -6.47 1.50 -7.42
CA ILE A 298 -7.41 0.56 -6.80
C ILE A 298 -8.56 1.40 -6.28
N GLU A 299 -9.77 1.12 -6.75
CA GLU A 299 -10.96 1.90 -6.43
C GLU A 299 -12.03 1.02 -5.80
N GLY A 300 -12.79 1.58 -4.86
CA GLY A 300 -13.93 0.88 -4.24
C GLY A 300 -14.81 1.82 -3.44
N ASP A 301 -16.11 1.49 -3.36
CA ASP A 301 -17.08 2.24 -2.54
C ASP A 301 -16.75 2.06 -1.05
N CYS A 302 -16.70 3.18 -0.31
CA CYS A 302 -16.30 3.20 1.08
C CYS A 302 -17.10 4.22 1.88
N GLY A 303 -17.86 3.74 2.85
CA GLY A 303 -18.65 4.56 3.77
C GLY A 303 -18.06 4.66 5.18
N ARG A 304 -16.80 4.25 5.40
CA ARG A 304 -16.17 4.24 6.72
C ARG A 304 -15.72 5.63 7.18
N ASP A 305 -15.55 5.78 8.50
CA ASP A 305 -14.89 6.96 9.07
C ASP A 305 -13.46 7.09 8.53
N VAL A 306 -13.05 8.30 8.16
CA VAL A 306 -11.73 8.56 7.57
C VAL A 306 -10.57 8.19 8.51
N ARG A 307 -10.77 8.20 9.83
CA ARG A 307 -9.79 7.77 10.83
C ARG A 307 -9.62 6.24 10.79
N ASP A 308 -10.71 5.50 10.61
CA ASP A 308 -10.67 4.06 10.41
C ASP A 308 -10.02 3.69 9.07
N ILE A 309 -10.34 4.45 7.99
CA ILE A 309 -9.66 4.29 6.70
C ILE A 309 -8.15 4.46 6.88
N LEU A 310 -7.68 5.55 7.49
CA LEU A 310 -6.26 5.77 7.75
C LEU A 310 -5.65 4.64 8.59
N HIS A 311 -6.32 4.22 9.68
CA HIS A 311 -5.86 3.14 10.54
C HIS A 311 -5.69 1.82 9.77
N GLN A 312 -6.64 1.45 8.90
CA GLN A 312 -6.60 0.18 8.17
C GLN A 312 -5.61 0.17 7.00
N THR A 313 -5.25 1.34 6.46
CA THR A 313 -4.37 1.48 5.28
C THR A 313 -2.95 1.94 5.61
N MET A 314 -2.63 2.22 6.89
CA MET A 314 -1.25 2.52 7.31
C MET A 314 -0.40 1.25 7.35
N PHE A 315 0.82 1.26 6.86
CA PHE A 315 1.40 2.17 5.90
C PHE A 315 1.58 1.43 4.58
N ALA A 316 1.71 2.19 3.49
CA ALA A 316 1.78 1.61 2.16
C ALA A 316 2.91 0.57 2.02
N PRO A 317 2.67 -0.55 1.37
CA PRO A 317 3.66 -1.61 1.17
C PRO A 317 4.83 -1.17 0.28
N THR A 318 4.61 -0.19 -0.58
CA THR A 318 5.64 0.45 -1.41
C THR A 318 6.76 1.09 -0.59
N VAL A 319 6.50 1.42 0.69
CA VAL A 319 7.48 2.04 1.61
C VAL A 319 7.74 1.19 2.87
N THR A 320 7.10 0.04 2.98
CA THR A 320 7.27 -0.91 4.10
C THR A 320 7.67 -2.30 3.63
N GLY A 321 6.87 -2.94 2.84
CA GLY A 321 7.09 -4.29 2.31
C GLY A 321 5.88 -5.22 2.49
N SER A 322 6.03 -6.48 2.08
CA SER A 322 4.97 -7.48 2.04
C SER A 322 5.44 -8.83 2.64
N PRO A 323 4.64 -9.46 3.51
CA PRO A 323 3.42 -8.99 4.18
C PRO A 323 3.70 -7.87 5.20
N LEU A 324 2.76 -6.93 5.34
CA LEU A 324 3.00 -5.69 6.09
C LEU A 324 3.44 -5.93 7.55
N GLU A 325 2.80 -6.82 8.30
CA GLU A 325 3.16 -7.10 9.68
C GLU A 325 4.59 -7.66 9.79
N SER A 326 4.97 -8.57 8.90
CA SER A 326 6.33 -9.09 8.83
C SER A 326 7.33 -8.00 8.46
N ALA A 327 6.98 -7.12 7.51
CA ALA A 327 7.79 -5.98 7.14
C ALA A 327 8.05 -5.06 8.34
N CYS A 328 7.05 -4.80 9.18
CA CYS A 328 7.22 -4.00 10.39
C CYS A 328 8.21 -4.63 11.36
N ARG A 329 8.19 -5.96 11.55
CA ARG A 329 9.18 -6.68 12.38
C ARG A 329 10.60 -6.57 11.83
N VAL A 330 10.76 -6.76 10.51
CA VAL A 330 12.08 -6.65 9.84
C VAL A 330 12.60 -5.22 9.92
N ILE A 331 11.76 -4.23 9.66
CA ILE A 331 12.11 -2.80 9.80
C ILE A 331 12.55 -2.49 11.24
N SER A 332 11.79 -2.89 12.24
CA SER A 332 12.12 -2.66 13.66
C SER A 332 13.45 -3.28 14.05
N ARG A 333 13.80 -4.44 13.48
CA ARG A 333 15.07 -5.14 13.70
C ARG A 333 16.27 -4.41 13.10
N HIS A 334 16.09 -3.79 11.93
CA HIS A 334 17.18 -3.18 11.15
C HIS A 334 17.25 -1.65 11.24
N GLU A 335 16.22 -1.01 11.76
CA GLU A 335 16.12 0.45 11.93
C GLU A 335 15.80 0.82 13.40
N PRO A 336 16.72 0.57 14.34
CA PRO A 336 16.42 0.73 15.77
C PRO A 336 16.20 2.19 16.20
N GLN A 337 16.61 3.18 15.40
CA GLN A 337 16.39 4.61 15.65
C GLN A 337 14.97 5.07 15.25
N GLY A 338 14.19 4.19 14.60
CA GLY A 338 12.88 4.54 14.08
C GLY A 338 12.92 5.30 12.75
N ARG A 339 11.75 5.63 12.24
CA ARG A 339 11.58 6.24 10.92
C ARG A 339 11.18 7.71 10.94
N GLY A 340 10.80 8.23 12.11
CA GLY A 340 10.20 9.55 12.21
C GLY A 340 8.96 9.64 11.33
N TYR A 341 8.97 10.57 10.40
CA TYR A 341 7.89 10.77 9.45
C TYR A 341 8.11 10.09 8.09
N TYR A 342 9.29 9.53 7.82
CA TYR A 342 9.50 8.74 6.60
C TYR A 342 8.56 7.53 6.55
N SER A 343 7.96 7.25 5.41
CA SER A 343 6.88 6.26 5.22
C SER A 343 5.57 6.62 5.93
N GLY A 344 5.53 7.72 6.66
CA GLY A 344 4.32 8.25 7.26
C GLY A 344 3.37 8.84 6.22
N VAL A 345 2.35 9.54 6.68
CA VAL A 345 1.30 10.10 5.82
C VAL A 345 1.06 11.58 6.16
N VAL A 346 0.89 12.42 5.14
CA VAL A 346 0.24 13.70 5.30
C VAL A 346 -1.16 13.60 4.70
N ALA A 347 -2.19 13.96 5.49
CA ALA A 347 -3.59 13.82 5.11
C ALA A 347 -4.35 15.12 5.30
N LEU A 348 -5.15 15.49 4.31
CA LEU A 348 -6.07 16.60 4.35
C LEU A 348 -7.50 16.06 4.42
N ILE A 349 -8.20 16.35 5.49
CA ILE A 349 -9.55 15.86 5.76
C ILE A 349 -10.51 17.06 5.74
N GLY A 350 -11.65 16.87 5.10
CA GLY A 350 -12.62 17.93 4.96
C GLY A 350 -13.97 17.44 4.46
N ARG A 351 -14.65 18.34 3.75
CA ARG A 351 -15.94 18.08 3.09
C ARG A 351 -15.96 18.70 1.71
N ASP A 352 -16.64 18.05 0.80
CA ASP A 352 -16.96 18.61 -0.52
C ASP A 352 -18.06 19.68 -0.42
N GLY A 353 -18.40 20.31 -1.55
CA GLY A 353 -19.44 21.32 -1.63
C GLY A 353 -20.86 20.80 -1.35
N LEU A 354 -21.07 19.49 -1.29
CA LEU A 354 -22.33 18.83 -0.95
C LEU A 354 -22.36 18.36 0.51
N GLY A 355 -21.27 18.58 1.27
CA GLY A 355 -21.12 18.17 2.67
C GLY A 355 -20.61 16.74 2.86
N GLY A 356 -20.33 16.01 1.79
CA GLY A 356 -19.72 14.68 1.81
C GLY A 356 -18.32 14.73 2.44
N ARG A 357 -17.97 13.73 3.26
CA ARG A 357 -16.65 13.61 3.87
C ARG A 357 -15.59 13.34 2.79
N THR A 358 -14.48 14.08 2.84
CA THR A 358 -13.35 13.92 1.93
C THR A 358 -12.08 13.61 2.70
N LEU A 359 -11.23 12.78 2.11
CA LEU A 359 -9.86 12.52 2.53
C LEU A 359 -8.97 12.58 1.30
N ASP A 360 -7.88 13.32 1.40
CA ASP A 360 -6.82 13.33 0.39
C ASP A 360 -5.49 13.19 1.11
N SER A 361 -4.73 12.15 0.83
CA SER A 361 -3.50 11.86 1.58
C SER A 361 -2.38 11.36 0.69
N SER A 362 -1.15 11.73 1.06
CA SER A 362 0.06 11.33 0.37
C SER A 362 1.08 10.71 1.33
N ILE A 363 1.93 9.84 0.80
CA ILE A 363 3.00 9.19 1.55
C ILE A 363 4.15 10.19 1.74
N LEU A 364 4.68 10.25 2.96
CA LEU A 364 5.83 11.10 3.29
C LEU A 364 7.14 10.45 2.83
N ILE A 365 7.35 10.49 1.54
CA ILE A 365 8.60 10.21 0.85
C ILE A 365 9.01 11.42 0.04
N ARG A 366 10.28 11.51 -0.37
CA ARG A 366 10.80 12.71 -1.04
C ARG A 366 10.43 13.99 -0.30
N THR A 367 10.58 13.92 1.02
CA THR A 367 10.21 14.96 1.96
C THR A 367 11.37 15.24 2.89
N ALA A 368 11.70 16.50 3.07
CA ALA A 368 12.60 16.97 4.11
C ALA A 368 11.78 17.32 5.36
N ASP A 369 12.15 16.75 6.49
CA ASP A 369 11.72 17.11 7.83
C ASP A 369 12.77 18.04 8.42
N ILE A 370 12.43 19.30 8.61
CA ILE A 370 13.35 20.37 9.04
C ILE A 370 12.96 20.80 10.44
N ASP A 371 13.86 20.69 11.39
CA ASP A 371 13.63 21.17 12.74
C ASP A 371 13.81 22.69 12.88
N SER A 372 13.53 23.25 14.05
CA SER A 372 13.65 24.68 14.31
C SER A 372 15.10 25.21 14.25
N GLY A 373 16.09 24.33 14.33
CA GLY A 373 17.52 24.65 14.20
C GLY A 373 18.00 24.68 12.74
N GLY A 374 17.20 24.17 11.79
CA GLY A 374 17.55 24.08 10.39
C GLY A 374 18.17 22.75 9.98
N THR A 375 18.23 21.77 10.88
CA THR A 375 18.68 20.42 10.52
C THR A 375 17.59 19.74 9.70
N ALA A 376 17.88 19.49 8.44
CA ALA A 376 17.00 18.80 7.49
C ALA A 376 17.33 17.31 7.44
N ARG A 377 16.33 16.46 7.62
CA ARG A 377 16.39 15.01 7.48
C ARG A 377 15.56 14.55 6.31
N ILE A 378 16.18 13.87 5.35
CA ILE A 378 15.54 13.33 4.16
C ILE A 378 15.64 11.82 4.21
N GLY A 379 14.56 11.15 4.62
CA GLY A 379 14.47 9.69 4.58
C GLY A 379 14.42 9.18 3.14
N VAL A 380 15.24 8.18 2.85
CA VAL A 380 15.27 7.47 1.57
C VAL A 380 15.40 5.97 1.82
N GLY A 381 14.65 5.16 1.07
CA GLY A 381 14.68 3.71 1.19
C GLY A 381 14.77 3.05 -0.17
N ALA A 382 15.28 1.83 -0.17
CA ALA A 382 15.28 0.94 -1.32
C ALA A 382 14.40 -0.27 -1.06
N THR A 383 13.70 -0.75 -2.08
CA THR A 383 12.87 -1.94 -2.03
C THR A 383 13.72 -3.18 -2.26
N LEU A 384 13.93 -3.94 -1.20
CA LEU A 384 14.76 -5.13 -1.23
C LEU A 384 13.91 -6.34 -1.62
N VAL A 385 14.33 -7.00 -2.69
CA VAL A 385 13.78 -8.28 -3.16
C VAL A 385 14.90 -9.32 -3.23
N ARG A 386 14.58 -10.58 -3.44
CA ARG A 386 15.56 -11.68 -3.47
C ARG A 386 16.73 -11.50 -4.46
N HIS A 387 16.55 -10.67 -5.50
CA HIS A 387 17.56 -10.40 -6.55
C HIS A 387 18.19 -9.02 -6.44
N SER A 388 17.90 -8.27 -5.39
CA SER A 388 18.50 -6.96 -5.15
C SER A 388 20.03 -7.06 -5.02
N ASP A 389 20.73 -6.14 -5.71
CA ASP A 389 22.18 -5.97 -5.57
C ASP A 389 22.48 -4.89 -4.53
N PRO A 390 23.23 -5.20 -3.47
CA PRO A 390 23.48 -4.26 -2.37
C PRO A 390 24.08 -2.92 -2.80
N LEU A 391 24.97 -2.90 -3.80
CA LEU A 391 25.58 -1.67 -4.27
C LEU A 391 24.63 -0.84 -5.14
N SER A 392 23.79 -1.50 -5.91
CA SER A 392 22.71 -0.83 -6.65
C SER A 392 21.71 -0.17 -5.70
N GLU A 393 21.33 -0.84 -4.60
CA GLU A 393 20.42 -0.29 -3.61
C GLU A 393 21.02 0.92 -2.86
N VAL A 394 22.33 0.87 -2.55
CA VAL A 394 23.07 2.04 -2.06
C VAL A 394 22.99 3.21 -3.05
N ALA A 395 23.27 2.96 -4.34
CA ALA A 395 23.21 3.98 -5.38
C ALA A 395 21.79 4.55 -5.55
N GLU A 396 20.77 3.73 -5.33
CA GLU A 396 19.38 4.18 -5.37
C GLU A 396 19.06 5.17 -4.25
N THR A 397 19.51 4.94 -3.03
CA THR A 397 19.32 5.88 -1.92
C THR A 397 20.02 7.21 -2.18
N HIS A 398 21.23 7.20 -2.74
CA HIS A 398 21.92 8.44 -3.17
C HIS A 398 21.10 9.20 -4.22
N ALA A 399 20.59 8.52 -5.24
CA ALA A 399 19.80 9.15 -6.29
C ALA A 399 18.48 9.76 -5.77
N LYS A 400 17.83 9.07 -4.83
CA LYS A 400 16.59 9.56 -4.19
C LYS A 400 16.84 10.79 -3.32
N ALA A 401 17.94 10.84 -2.58
CA ALA A 401 18.35 12.02 -1.80
C ALA A 401 18.74 13.18 -2.72
N ALA A 402 19.57 12.92 -3.74
CA ALA A 402 20.03 13.92 -4.69
C ALA A 402 18.90 14.60 -5.47
N GLY A 403 17.77 13.91 -5.69
CA GLY A 403 16.60 14.46 -6.34
C GLY A 403 16.03 15.70 -5.63
N LEU A 404 15.92 15.65 -4.32
CA LEU A 404 15.48 16.79 -3.50
C LEU A 404 16.55 17.90 -3.39
N LEU A 405 17.81 17.51 -3.35
CA LEU A 405 18.94 18.46 -3.20
C LEU A 405 19.30 19.14 -4.52
N ALA A 406 19.10 18.44 -5.62
CA ALA A 406 19.47 18.88 -6.93
C ALA A 406 18.30 19.40 -7.80
N ALA A 407 17.16 19.72 -7.19
CA ALA A 407 16.01 20.35 -7.88
C ALA A 407 16.35 21.66 -8.64
N LEU A 408 17.60 21.83 -9.03
CA LEU A 408 18.18 23.08 -9.51
C LEU A 408 18.48 23.16 -11.01
N LYS A 409 18.29 22.09 -11.82
CA LYS A 409 18.65 22.15 -13.27
C LYS A 409 17.81 21.18 -14.09
N THR A 410 16.83 21.62 -14.88
CA THR A 410 16.47 20.87 -16.11
C THR A 410 15.55 21.58 -17.08
N ASP A 411 15.75 21.25 -18.36
CA ASP A 411 14.81 21.47 -19.47
C ASP A 411 13.62 20.48 -19.38
N ASP A 412 12.49 20.86 -19.98
CA ASP A 412 11.23 20.10 -19.94
C ASP A 412 11.38 18.73 -20.66
N PRO A 413 11.27 17.58 -19.97
CA PRO A 413 11.44 16.27 -20.62
C PRO A 413 10.22 15.89 -21.47
N ALA A 414 10.46 15.18 -22.58
CA ALA A 414 9.38 14.64 -23.43
C ALA A 414 8.52 13.63 -22.64
N ARG A 415 7.20 13.81 -22.67
CA ARG A 415 6.23 12.93 -21.96
C ARG A 415 5.85 11.74 -22.84
N LEU A 416 6.19 10.53 -22.42
CA LEU A 416 5.99 9.29 -23.17
C LEU A 416 4.74 8.48 -22.78
N GLY A 417 4.09 8.77 -21.64
CA GLY A 417 2.92 8.03 -21.15
C GLY A 417 1.73 7.99 -22.13
N ALA A 418 1.63 8.98 -23.02
CA ALA A 418 0.61 9.00 -24.08
C ALA A 418 1.04 8.30 -25.38
N HIS A 419 2.29 7.81 -25.48
CA HIS A 419 2.79 7.16 -26.69
C HIS A 419 2.07 5.83 -26.95
N PRO A 420 1.59 5.53 -28.16
CA PRO A 420 0.84 4.30 -28.46
C PRO A 420 1.56 3.02 -28.06
N ASP A 421 2.86 2.91 -28.29
CA ASP A 421 3.65 1.72 -27.95
C ASP A 421 3.78 1.55 -26.44
N VAL A 422 3.92 2.64 -25.68
CA VAL A 422 3.94 2.62 -24.21
C VAL A 422 2.59 2.16 -23.67
N ARG A 423 1.48 2.69 -24.19
CA ARG A 423 0.14 2.25 -23.80
C ARG A 423 -0.09 0.78 -24.13
N GLY A 424 0.30 0.34 -25.34
CA GLY A 424 0.19 -1.06 -25.74
C GLY A 424 0.99 -2.00 -24.83
N ALA A 425 2.21 -1.63 -24.43
CA ALA A 425 3.02 -2.41 -23.51
C ALA A 425 2.42 -2.46 -22.09
N LEU A 426 1.83 -1.37 -21.62
CA LEU A 426 1.12 -1.33 -20.34
C LEU A 426 -0.14 -2.22 -20.36
N GLU A 427 -0.94 -2.16 -21.42
CA GLU A 427 -2.13 -3.00 -21.60
C GLU A 427 -1.78 -4.50 -21.65
N GLN A 428 -0.65 -4.86 -22.28
CA GLN A 428 -0.19 -6.26 -22.33
C GLN A 428 0.11 -6.84 -20.95
N ARG A 429 0.51 -6.05 -19.97
CA ARG A 429 0.68 -6.52 -18.58
C ARG A 429 -0.61 -7.05 -17.98
N ASN A 430 -1.75 -6.48 -18.32
CA ASN A 430 -3.06 -6.92 -17.84
C ASN A 430 -3.49 -8.28 -18.43
N ALA A 431 -2.93 -8.70 -19.55
CA ALA A 431 -3.30 -9.95 -20.22
C ALA A 431 -2.97 -11.22 -19.38
N THR A 432 -2.06 -11.09 -18.43
CA THR A 432 -1.57 -12.22 -17.62
C THR A 432 -2.06 -12.22 -16.18
N ILE A 433 -2.76 -11.19 -15.74
CA ILE A 433 -3.25 -11.05 -14.37
C ILE A 433 -4.75 -11.34 -14.26
N SER A 434 -5.25 -11.33 -13.03
CA SER A 434 -6.63 -11.66 -12.70
C SER A 434 -7.63 -10.66 -13.28
N GLY A 435 -8.45 -11.10 -14.23
CA GLY A 435 -9.54 -10.30 -14.80
C GLY A 435 -10.60 -9.88 -13.76
N PHE A 436 -10.73 -10.63 -12.65
CA PHE A 436 -11.65 -10.30 -11.57
C PHE A 436 -11.37 -8.92 -10.97
N TRP A 437 -10.11 -8.58 -10.74
CA TRP A 437 -9.71 -7.30 -10.14
C TRP A 437 -9.71 -6.14 -11.14
N LEU A 438 -9.60 -6.43 -12.45
CA LEU A 438 -9.68 -5.44 -13.53
C LEU A 438 -11.12 -5.07 -13.91
N GLY A 439 -12.09 -5.97 -13.70
CA GLY A 439 -13.48 -5.81 -14.12
C GLY A 439 -14.33 -4.94 -13.19
N THR A 440 -15.44 -4.44 -13.71
CA THR A 440 -16.50 -3.78 -12.93
C THR A 440 -17.46 -4.79 -12.29
N GLY A 441 -18.30 -4.35 -11.33
CA GLY A 441 -19.23 -5.23 -10.62
C GLY A 441 -20.12 -6.10 -11.52
N ALA A 442 -20.57 -5.57 -12.68
CA ALA A 442 -21.40 -6.32 -13.65
C ALA A 442 -20.62 -7.43 -14.37
N GLU A 443 -19.30 -7.25 -14.57
CA GLU A 443 -18.42 -8.23 -15.21
C GLU A 443 -17.96 -9.34 -14.25
N ARG A 444 -18.20 -9.14 -12.96
CA ARG A 444 -17.92 -10.10 -11.87
C ARG A 444 -19.12 -11.01 -11.55
N ALA A 445 -20.15 -11.04 -12.41
CA ALA A 445 -21.34 -11.86 -12.19
C ALA A 445 -20.96 -13.32 -11.87
N PRO A 446 -21.59 -13.93 -10.85
CA PRO A 446 -21.20 -15.24 -10.37
C PRO A 446 -21.44 -16.31 -11.46
N GLU A 447 -20.37 -16.99 -11.88
CA GLU A 447 -20.45 -18.18 -12.74
C GLU A 447 -20.94 -19.43 -11.97
N PHE A 448 -21.17 -19.32 -10.64
CA PHE A 448 -21.41 -20.44 -9.74
C PHE A 448 -22.73 -20.30 -8.96
N PRO A 449 -23.90 -20.36 -9.62
CA PRO A 449 -25.19 -20.16 -8.96
C PRO A 449 -25.51 -21.21 -7.88
N ARG A 450 -24.84 -22.37 -7.93
CA ARG A 450 -25.00 -23.43 -6.91
C ARG A 450 -24.33 -23.10 -5.58
N LEU A 451 -23.45 -22.09 -5.55
CA LEU A 451 -22.76 -21.63 -4.34
C LEU A 451 -23.53 -20.52 -3.62
N ALA A 452 -24.54 -19.93 -4.25
CA ALA A 452 -25.33 -18.85 -3.68
C ALA A 452 -25.90 -19.24 -2.30
N GLY A 453 -25.73 -18.36 -1.30
CA GLY A 453 -26.18 -18.56 0.07
C GLY A 453 -25.39 -19.60 0.88
N CYS A 454 -24.33 -20.22 0.33
CA CYS A 454 -23.49 -21.18 1.05
C CYS A 454 -22.77 -20.47 2.22
N ARG A 455 -23.05 -20.92 3.45
CA ARG A 455 -22.43 -20.35 4.66
C ARG A 455 -20.99 -20.83 4.78
N THR A 456 -20.06 -19.94 4.61
CA THR A 456 -18.63 -20.25 4.56
C THR A 456 -17.88 -19.58 5.71
N LEU A 457 -17.04 -20.36 6.40
CA LEU A 457 -16.06 -19.86 7.34
C LEU A 457 -14.70 -19.75 6.64
N ILE A 458 -14.07 -18.60 6.70
CA ILE A 458 -12.64 -18.46 6.40
C ILE A 458 -11.88 -18.37 7.72
N VAL A 459 -10.94 -19.28 7.92
CA VAL A 459 -10.00 -19.25 9.04
C VAL A 459 -8.78 -18.44 8.61
N ASP A 460 -8.64 -17.26 9.17
CA ASP A 460 -7.50 -16.38 8.93
C ASP A 460 -6.27 -16.86 9.71
N ALA A 461 -5.21 -17.18 8.99
CA ALA A 461 -3.94 -17.61 9.55
C ALA A 461 -2.88 -16.49 9.52
N GLU A 462 -3.31 -15.25 9.78
CA GLU A 462 -2.48 -14.03 9.85
C GLU A 462 -1.95 -13.59 8.47
N ASP A 463 -2.79 -13.71 7.43
CA ASP A 463 -2.50 -13.19 6.11
C ASP A 463 -3.70 -12.43 5.55
N THR A 464 -3.48 -11.19 5.18
CA THR A 464 -4.53 -10.33 4.62
C THR A 464 -5.02 -10.76 3.22
N PHE A 465 -4.39 -11.73 2.55
CA PHE A 465 -4.98 -12.47 1.43
C PHE A 465 -6.36 -13.07 1.78
N THR A 466 -6.61 -13.31 3.06
CA THR A 466 -7.93 -13.71 3.56
C THR A 466 -9.04 -12.74 3.15
N SER A 467 -8.76 -11.42 3.13
CA SER A 467 -9.75 -10.41 2.69
C SER A 467 -10.04 -10.50 1.19
N MET A 468 -9.04 -10.82 0.37
CA MET A 468 -9.24 -11.03 -1.07
C MET A 468 -10.05 -12.31 -1.34
N LEU A 469 -9.83 -13.38 -0.57
CA LEU A 469 -10.69 -14.58 -0.61
C LEU A 469 -12.13 -14.24 -0.25
N ASP A 470 -12.36 -13.46 0.82
CA ASP A 470 -13.70 -13.01 1.23
C ASP A 470 -14.42 -12.28 0.07
N HIS A 471 -13.74 -11.32 -0.59
CA HIS A 471 -14.30 -10.60 -1.73
C HIS A 471 -14.66 -11.51 -2.90
N GLN A 472 -13.79 -12.46 -3.26
CA GLN A 472 -14.07 -13.39 -4.36
C GLN A 472 -15.22 -14.34 -4.02
N LEU A 473 -15.31 -14.84 -2.78
CA LEU A 473 -16.38 -15.74 -2.36
C LEU A 473 -17.72 -15.00 -2.25
N ARG A 474 -17.74 -13.75 -1.78
CA ARG A 474 -18.95 -12.92 -1.78
C ARG A 474 -19.41 -12.58 -3.19
N ALA A 475 -18.50 -12.38 -4.13
CA ALA A 475 -18.86 -12.19 -5.55
C ALA A 475 -19.52 -13.44 -6.18
N MET A 476 -19.42 -14.61 -5.54
CA MET A 476 -20.15 -15.84 -5.87
C MET A 476 -21.43 -16.00 -5.04
N ASP A 477 -21.96 -14.94 -4.44
CA ASP A 477 -23.13 -14.92 -3.55
C ASP A 477 -23.03 -15.85 -2.33
N MET A 478 -21.81 -16.17 -1.87
CA MET A 478 -21.61 -16.95 -0.64
C MET A 478 -21.73 -16.05 0.60
N SER A 479 -22.27 -16.60 1.69
CA SER A 479 -22.35 -15.92 2.98
C SER A 479 -21.08 -16.19 3.79
N VAL A 480 -20.15 -15.24 3.82
CA VAL A 480 -18.81 -15.45 4.38
C VAL A 480 -18.67 -14.86 5.79
N THR A 481 -18.06 -15.64 6.68
CA THR A 481 -17.61 -15.23 8.01
C THR A 481 -16.11 -15.46 8.12
N VAL A 482 -15.35 -14.44 8.47
CA VAL A 482 -13.91 -14.55 8.71
C VAL A 482 -13.66 -14.63 10.22
N ARG A 483 -12.80 -15.55 10.66
CA ARG A 483 -12.35 -15.69 12.06
C ARG A 483 -10.86 -16.00 12.08
N ARG A 484 -10.15 -15.37 12.99
CA ARG A 484 -8.72 -15.65 13.22
C ARG A 484 -8.54 -17.11 13.69
N TYR A 485 -7.40 -17.71 13.43
CA TYR A 485 -7.09 -19.12 13.74
C TYR A 485 -7.29 -19.51 15.20
N ASP A 486 -7.13 -18.59 16.15
CA ASP A 486 -7.31 -18.79 17.58
C ASP A 486 -8.77 -18.58 18.06
N GLU A 487 -9.61 -18.00 17.20
CA GLU A 487 -11.04 -17.72 17.46
C GLU A 487 -11.97 -18.66 16.68
N ILE A 488 -11.50 -19.83 16.23
CA ILE A 488 -12.29 -20.75 15.42
C ILE A 488 -13.51 -21.24 16.24
N PRO A 489 -14.75 -20.95 15.79
CA PRO A 489 -15.96 -21.47 16.42
C PRO A 489 -16.19 -22.94 16.03
N SER A 490 -17.32 -23.54 16.46
CA SER A 490 -17.75 -24.82 15.90
C SER A 490 -17.95 -24.73 14.39
N PHE A 491 -17.50 -25.76 13.66
CA PHE A 491 -17.74 -25.85 12.21
C PHE A 491 -19.19 -26.20 11.84
N ASP A 492 -20.05 -26.53 12.82
CA ASP A 492 -21.39 -27.12 12.58
C ASP A 492 -22.35 -26.18 11.86
N VAL A 493 -22.19 -24.89 12.01
CA VAL A 493 -23.06 -23.88 11.42
C VAL A 493 -22.68 -23.50 9.99
N TYR A 494 -21.55 -23.99 9.49
CA TYR A 494 -21.04 -23.66 8.16
C TYR A 494 -21.19 -24.83 7.21
N ASP A 495 -21.53 -24.51 5.96
CA ASP A 495 -21.66 -25.50 4.90
C ASP A 495 -20.31 -25.80 4.25
N PHE A 496 -19.39 -24.85 4.32
CA PHE A 496 -18.02 -24.94 3.78
C PHE A 496 -17.01 -24.21 4.68
N VAL A 497 -15.76 -24.67 4.68
CA VAL A 497 -14.68 -24.05 5.45
C VAL A 497 -13.48 -23.79 4.53
N VAL A 498 -12.88 -22.62 4.62
CA VAL A 498 -11.58 -22.30 4.01
C VAL A 498 -10.56 -22.17 5.13
N LEU A 499 -9.54 -23.01 5.13
CA LEU A 499 -8.35 -22.84 5.95
C LEU A 499 -7.40 -21.93 5.16
N GLY A 500 -7.22 -20.71 5.63
CA GLY A 500 -6.57 -19.62 4.90
C GLY A 500 -5.06 -19.73 4.81
N PRO A 501 -4.46 -18.87 3.99
CA PRO A 501 -3.01 -18.70 3.91
C PRO A 501 -2.45 -18.02 5.16
N GLY A 502 -1.12 -18.06 5.32
CA GLY A 502 -0.43 -17.40 6.42
C GLY A 502 1.08 -17.54 6.35
N PRO A 503 1.83 -16.67 7.04
CA PRO A 503 3.27 -16.81 7.18
C PRO A 503 3.63 -17.89 8.21
N GLY A 504 4.86 -18.41 8.13
CA GLY A 504 5.45 -19.30 9.14
C GLY A 504 5.98 -20.61 8.57
N ASP A 505 6.68 -21.38 9.42
CA ASP A 505 7.18 -22.71 9.07
C ASP A 505 6.08 -23.77 9.36
N PRO A 506 5.50 -24.41 8.36
CA PRO A 506 4.46 -25.43 8.54
C PRO A 506 4.95 -26.70 9.26
N ARG A 507 6.25 -26.85 9.48
CA ARG A 507 6.86 -27.97 10.19
C ARG A 507 7.03 -27.72 11.69
N ASP A 508 6.87 -26.45 12.11
CA ASP A 508 6.90 -26.07 13.53
C ASP A 508 5.56 -26.39 14.20
N PHE A 509 5.38 -27.66 14.55
CA PHE A 509 4.16 -28.13 15.21
C PHE A 509 3.99 -27.59 16.64
N GLY A 510 5.02 -26.98 17.22
CA GLY A 510 4.96 -26.31 18.52
C GLY A 510 4.36 -24.91 18.43
N HIS A 511 4.38 -24.29 17.26
CA HIS A 511 3.81 -22.97 17.05
C HIS A 511 2.27 -22.99 17.19
N PRO A 512 1.65 -22.13 18.02
CA PRO A 512 0.20 -22.18 18.31
C PRO A 512 -0.69 -22.16 17.06
N LYS A 513 -0.35 -21.32 16.06
CA LYS A 513 -1.08 -21.24 14.79
C LYS A 513 -1.02 -22.55 14.01
N ILE A 514 0.16 -23.13 13.84
CA ILE A 514 0.34 -24.39 13.10
C ILE A 514 -0.38 -25.52 13.81
N ALA A 515 -0.26 -25.63 15.14
CA ALA A 515 -0.99 -26.61 15.93
C ALA A 515 -2.50 -26.46 15.78
N ARG A 516 -3.01 -25.22 15.74
CA ARG A 516 -4.44 -24.95 15.61
C ARG A 516 -4.96 -25.27 14.21
N LEU A 517 -4.24 -24.88 13.16
CA LEU A 517 -4.59 -25.24 11.76
C LEU A 517 -4.59 -26.76 11.57
N ARG A 518 -3.61 -27.47 12.15
CA ARG A 518 -3.55 -28.93 12.12
C ARG A 518 -4.75 -29.56 12.80
N SER A 519 -5.09 -29.10 14.02
CA SER A 519 -6.29 -29.55 14.76
C SER A 519 -7.58 -29.27 13.97
N ALA A 520 -7.68 -28.13 13.31
CA ALA A 520 -8.82 -27.80 12.46
C ALA A 520 -8.93 -28.77 11.26
N ALA A 521 -7.82 -29.03 10.57
CA ALA A 521 -7.76 -30.00 9.46
C ALA A 521 -8.14 -31.41 9.93
N ASP A 522 -7.63 -31.87 11.09
CA ASP A 522 -7.99 -33.16 11.69
C ASP A 522 -9.50 -33.26 11.97
N THR A 523 -10.07 -32.22 12.55
CA THR A 523 -11.52 -32.16 12.86
C THR A 523 -12.35 -32.23 11.58
N LEU A 524 -12.00 -31.44 10.54
CA LEU A 524 -12.71 -31.40 9.27
C LEU A 524 -12.63 -32.74 8.52
N LEU A 525 -11.46 -33.39 8.52
CA LEU A 525 -11.26 -34.72 7.93
C LEU A 525 -12.08 -35.78 8.68
N ALA A 526 -11.99 -35.82 10.01
CA ALA A 526 -12.71 -36.80 10.85
C ALA A 526 -14.23 -36.66 10.73
N GLN A 527 -14.73 -35.43 10.66
CA GLN A 527 -16.16 -35.12 10.50
C GLN A 527 -16.63 -35.18 9.03
N ARG A 528 -15.72 -35.45 8.07
CA ARG A 528 -15.98 -35.41 6.63
C ARG A 528 -16.66 -34.13 6.17
N ARG A 529 -16.27 -32.99 6.74
CA ARG A 529 -16.80 -31.69 6.35
C ARG A 529 -16.10 -31.15 5.09
N PRO A 530 -16.84 -30.49 4.20
CA PRO A 530 -16.25 -29.88 3.01
C PRO A 530 -15.33 -28.74 3.37
N PHE A 531 -14.08 -28.73 2.86
CA PHE A 531 -13.16 -27.61 3.09
C PHE A 531 -12.13 -27.44 1.95
N LEU A 532 -11.59 -26.22 1.87
CA LEU A 532 -10.45 -25.84 1.05
C LEU A 532 -9.29 -25.41 1.97
N ALA A 533 -8.06 -25.83 1.67
CA ALA A 533 -6.87 -25.36 2.35
C ALA A 533 -5.96 -24.62 1.35
N VAL A 534 -5.50 -23.42 1.73
CA VAL A 534 -4.73 -22.51 0.84
C VAL A 534 -3.35 -22.26 1.42
N CYS A 535 -2.32 -22.37 0.60
CA CYS A 535 -0.92 -22.04 0.85
C CYS A 535 -0.39 -22.69 2.15
N LEU A 536 -0.20 -21.96 3.25
CA LEU A 536 0.24 -22.53 4.54
C LEU A 536 -0.65 -23.68 4.99
N SER A 537 -1.97 -23.50 4.90
CA SER A 537 -2.91 -24.56 5.30
C SER A 537 -2.87 -25.78 4.36
N HIS A 538 -2.56 -25.60 3.07
CA HIS A 538 -2.26 -26.71 2.16
C HIS A 538 -1.01 -27.48 2.62
N GLN A 539 0.04 -26.78 3.04
CA GLN A 539 1.27 -27.41 3.54
C GLN A 539 1.02 -28.18 4.85
N VAL A 540 0.27 -27.58 5.77
CA VAL A 540 -0.14 -28.25 7.03
C VAL A 540 -0.98 -29.49 6.74
N LEU A 541 -1.95 -29.41 5.81
CA LEU A 541 -2.75 -30.55 5.37
C LEU A 541 -1.88 -31.62 4.71
N SER A 542 -0.94 -31.23 3.86
CA SER A 542 -0.02 -32.15 3.18
C SER A 542 0.81 -32.96 4.19
N THR A 543 1.38 -32.33 5.21
CA THR A 543 2.10 -33.04 6.27
C THR A 543 1.17 -33.98 7.06
N ARG A 544 -0.10 -33.56 7.27
CA ARG A 544 -1.09 -34.40 7.96
C ARG A 544 -1.48 -35.65 7.15
N LEU A 545 -1.47 -35.52 5.83
CA LEU A 545 -1.75 -36.64 4.89
C LEU A 545 -0.52 -37.51 4.62
N GLY A 546 0.63 -37.20 5.21
CA GLY A 546 1.85 -38.01 5.11
C GLY A 546 2.79 -37.62 3.97
N PHE A 547 2.54 -36.49 3.29
CA PHE A 547 3.47 -35.98 2.28
C PHE A 547 4.71 -35.35 2.95
N GLU A 548 5.88 -35.61 2.37
CA GLU A 548 7.12 -34.95 2.77
C GLU A 548 7.07 -33.47 2.37
N LEU A 549 7.40 -32.59 3.32
CA LEU A 549 7.47 -31.15 3.08
C LEU A 549 8.93 -30.71 3.06
N GLN A 550 9.36 -30.20 1.92
CA GLN A 550 10.72 -29.75 1.70
C GLN A 550 10.77 -28.23 1.60
N ARG A 551 11.82 -27.64 2.16
CA ARG A 551 12.13 -26.22 1.94
C ARG A 551 12.73 -26.07 0.55
N ARG A 552 12.26 -25.09 -0.18
CA ARG A 552 12.79 -24.75 -1.52
C ARG A 552 14.14 -24.05 -1.38
N ASP A 553 15.06 -24.35 -2.28
CA ASP A 553 16.34 -23.64 -2.38
C ASP A 553 16.13 -22.15 -2.69
N VAL A 554 15.15 -21.85 -3.53
CA VAL A 554 14.72 -20.50 -3.88
C VAL A 554 13.22 -20.39 -3.59
N PRO A 555 12.80 -19.58 -2.61
CA PRO A 555 11.40 -19.34 -2.32
C PRO A 555 10.65 -18.74 -3.51
N ASN A 556 9.41 -19.17 -3.70
CA ASN A 556 8.49 -18.48 -4.59
C ASN A 556 7.86 -17.33 -3.81
N GLN A 557 8.18 -16.10 -4.19
CA GLN A 557 7.60 -14.91 -3.58
C GLN A 557 7.14 -13.98 -4.70
N GLY A 558 5.82 -13.90 -4.92
CA GLY A 558 5.25 -13.16 -6.03
C GLY A 558 5.60 -13.76 -7.41
N LEU A 559 5.71 -15.08 -7.51
CA LEU A 559 6.07 -15.76 -8.75
C LEU A 559 4.84 -16.28 -9.47
N GLN A 560 4.62 -15.83 -10.69
CA GLN A 560 3.58 -16.37 -11.57
C GLN A 560 4.11 -17.57 -12.37
N ARG A 561 3.35 -18.68 -12.38
CA ARG A 561 3.66 -19.87 -13.16
C ARG A 561 2.43 -20.43 -13.87
N GLU A 562 2.65 -21.04 -15.03
CA GLU A 562 1.66 -21.89 -15.66
C GLU A 562 1.78 -23.32 -15.11
N ILE A 563 0.67 -23.86 -14.62
CA ILE A 563 0.59 -25.24 -14.10
C ILE A 563 -0.55 -26.00 -14.76
N ASP A 564 -0.47 -27.30 -14.77
CA ASP A 564 -1.59 -28.19 -15.09
C ASP A 564 -2.36 -28.49 -13.80
N LEU A 565 -3.46 -27.78 -13.55
CA LEU A 565 -4.28 -27.98 -12.37
C LEU A 565 -5.33 -29.07 -12.63
N PHE A 566 -4.97 -30.32 -12.43
CA PHE A 566 -5.84 -31.49 -12.64
C PHE A 566 -6.41 -31.61 -14.07
N GLY A 567 -5.61 -31.32 -15.07
CA GLY A 567 -5.98 -31.38 -16.49
C GLY A 567 -6.34 -30.02 -17.10
N ASP A 568 -6.39 -28.96 -16.30
CA ASP A 568 -6.65 -27.60 -16.73
C ASP A 568 -5.39 -26.75 -16.62
N ARG A 569 -4.93 -26.16 -17.73
CA ARG A 569 -3.80 -25.21 -17.69
C ARG A 569 -4.23 -23.91 -17.06
N GLN A 570 -3.57 -23.54 -15.97
CA GLN A 570 -3.87 -22.34 -15.21
C GLN A 570 -2.58 -21.55 -14.94
N ARG A 571 -2.66 -20.23 -15.04
CA ARG A 571 -1.60 -19.30 -14.68
C ARG A 571 -1.87 -18.78 -13.28
N VAL A 572 -0.98 -19.10 -12.33
CA VAL A 572 -1.22 -18.92 -10.89
C VAL A 572 -0.04 -18.30 -10.17
N GLY A 573 -0.33 -17.54 -9.10
CA GLY A 573 0.64 -16.84 -8.27
C GLY A 573 1.04 -17.63 -7.03
N PHE A 574 2.35 -17.76 -6.80
CA PHE A 574 2.93 -18.46 -5.68
C PHE A 574 3.64 -17.53 -4.70
N TYR A 575 3.42 -17.77 -3.40
CA TYR A 575 4.08 -17.10 -2.27
C TYR A 575 4.50 -18.14 -1.23
N ASN A 576 5.41 -19.07 -1.59
CA ASN A 576 5.75 -20.20 -0.71
C ASN A 576 7.24 -20.49 -0.62
N THR A 577 7.70 -20.75 0.61
CA THR A 577 9.07 -21.20 0.92
C THR A 577 9.16 -22.72 1.01
N PHE A 578 8.06 -23.39 1.32
CA PHE A 578 7.97 -24.84 1.46
C PHE A 578 7.04 -25.42 0.39
N ALA A 579 7.30 -26.65 -0.04
CA ALA A 579 6.45 -27.41 -0.94
C ALA A 579 6.37 -28.87 -0.51
N ALA A 580 5.17 -29.44 -0.58
CA ALA A 580 4.99 -30.88 -0.44
C ALA A 580 5.52 -31.59 -1.69
N ARG A 581 5.98 -32.82 -1.56
CA ARG A 581 6.52 -33.64 -2.63
C ARG A 581 5.70 -34.91 -2.82
N SER A 582 5.55 -35.31 -4.06
CA SER A 582 4.97 -36.59 -4.45
C SER A 582 5.55 -37.07 -5.78
N ASP A 583 5.79 -38.36 -5.89
CA ASP A 583 6.15 -39.03 -7.16
C ASP A 583 4.92 -39.58 -7.88
N GLU A 584 3.77 -39.60 -7.20
CA GLU A 584 2.51 -40.17 -7.70
C GLU A 584 1.48 -39.06 -7.95
N ASP A 585 0.57 -39.28 -8.92
CA ASP A 585 -0.55 -38.40 -9.22
C ASP A 585 -1.82 -38.76 -8.44
N ARG A 586 -1.78 -39.90 -7.71
CA ARG A 586 -2.89 -40.39 -6.88
C ARG A 586 -2.37 -41.32 -5.81
N THR A 587 -2.92 -41.21 -4.60
CA THR A 587 -2.57 -42.12 -3.49
C THR A 587 -3.79 -42.46 -2.63
N GLY A 588 -3.75 -43.57 -1.94
CA GLY A 588 -4.75 -43.98 -0.95
C GLY A 588 -4.27 -43.68 0.45
N ILE A 589 -5.05 -42.91 1.20
CA ILE A 589 -4.72 -42.51 2.58
C ILE A 589 -5.72 -43.10 3.55
N GLU A 590 -5.22 -43.86 4.54
CA GLU A 590 -6.06 -44.50 5.55
C GLU A 590 -6.94 -43.48 6.29
N GLY A 591 -8.22 -43.77 6.45
CA GLY A 591 -9.22 -42.89 7.07
C GLY A 591 -9.70 -41.74 6.20
N VAL A 592 -9.03 -41.42 5.11
CA VAL A 592 -9.36 -40.32 4.19
C VAL A 592 -9.89 -40.80 2.84
N GLY A 593 -9.32 -41.87 2.33
CA GLY A 593 -9.66 -42.46 1.01
C GLY A 593 -8.67 -42.04 -0.07
N THR A 594 -9.12 -42.07 -1.32
CA THR A 594 -8.29 -41.69 -2.47
C THR A 594 -8.09 -40.19 -2.55
N VAL A 595 -6.85 -39.77 -2.76
CA VAL A 595 -6.43 -38.38 -2.96
C VAL A 595 -5.80 -38.23 -4.33
N ASP A 596 -6.36 -37.40 -5.20
CA ASP A 596 -5.74 -36.98 -6.45
C ASP A 596 -4.72 -35.88 -6.17
N ILE A 597 -3.57 -35.91 -6.84
CA ILE A 597 -2.43 -35.04 -6.61
C ILE A 597 -2.11 -34.29 -7.90
N CYS A 598 -2.20 -32.98 -7.85
CA CYS A 598 -1.66 -32.11 -8.88
C CYS A 598 -0.23 -31.73 -8.50
N ARG A 599 0.74 -32.11 -9.32
CA ARG A 599 2.16 -31.86 -9.06
C ARG A 599 2.90 -31.41 -10.31
N ASP A 600 4.03 -30.80 -10.11
CA ASP A 600 5.01 -30.55 -11.17
C ASP A 600 5.72 -31.88 -11.51
N PRO A 601 5.62 -32.36 -12.75
CA PRO A 601 6.20 -33.68 -13.11
C PRO A 601 7.74 -33.70 -13.08
N ALA A 602 8.40 -32.53 -13.21
CA ALA A 602 9.86 -32.45 -13.21
C ALA A 602 10.44 -32.39 -11.80
N THR A 603 9.74 -31.70 -10.86
CA THR A 603 10.24 -31.49 -9.51
C THR A 603 9.53 -32.30 -8.45
N GLY A 604 8.36 -32.87 -8.74
CA GLY A 604 7.49 -33.54 -7.77
C GLY A 604 6.76 -32.61 -6.81
N GLU A 605 6.87 -31.28 -6.97
CA GLU A 605 6.19 -30.31 -6.11
C GLU A 605 4.68 -30.40 -6.24
N VAL A 606 3.98 -30.54 -5.11
CA VAL A 606 2.53 -30.65 -5.07
C VAL A 606 1.92 -29.24 -5.10
N HIS A 607 1.17 -28.98 -6.16
CA HIS A 607 0.45 -27.71 -6.35
C HIS A 607 -1.00 -27.75 -5.82
N GLY A 608 -1.57 -28.93 -5.70
CA GLY A 608 -2.92 -29.12 -5.18
C GLY A 608 -3.25 -30.57 -4.86
N LEU A 609 -4.20 -30.76 -3.94
CA LEU A 609 -4.73 -32.06 -3.55
C LEU A 609 -6.25 -32.05 -3.65
N ARG A 610 -6.85 -33.16 -4.03
CA ARG A 610 -8.30 -33.40 -4.07
C ARG A 610 -8.66 -34.72 -3.41
N GLY A 611 -9.42 -34.65 -2.32
CA GLY A 611 -10.08 -35.80 -1.70
C GLY A 611 -11.58 -35.79 -1.95
N SER A 612 -12.31 -36.67 -1.27
CA SER A 612 -13.78 -36.79 -1.42
C SER A 612 -14.53 -35.58 -0.86
N ARG A 613 -13.99 -34.91 0.16
CA ARG A 613 -14.61 -33.78 0.86
C ARG A 613 -13.65 -32.63 1.13
N PHE A 614 -12.51 -32.60 0.47
CA PHE A 614 -11.59 -31.47 0.55
C PHE A 614 -10.89 -31.24 -0.77
N SER A 615 -10.45 -30.01 -0.93
CA SER A 615 -9.47 -29.59 -1.92
C SER A 615 -8.39 -28.77 -1.24
N SER A 616 -7.20 -28.70 -1.82
CA SER A 616 -6.19 -27.77 -1.36
C SER A 616 -5.32 -27.27 -2.51
N ILE A 617 -4.78 -26.08 -2.37
CA ILE A 617 -3.92 -25.41 -3.35
C ILE A 617 -2.73 -24.75 -2.67
N GLN A 618 -1.54 -24.89 -3.28
CA GLN A 618 -0.32 -24.25 -2.79
C GLN A 618 -0.24 -22.78 -3.18
N PHE A 619 -0.81 -22.43 -4.31
CA PHE A 619 -0.84 -21.07 -4.85
C PHE A 619 -2.02 -20.25 -4.29
N HIS A 620 -2.00 -18.94 -4.54
CA HIS A 620 -3.03 -18.01 -4.13
C HIS A 620 -4.02 -17.75 -5.28
N ALA A 621 -5.19 -18.37 -5.22
CA ALA A 621 -6.23 -18.18 -6.22
C ALA A 621 -6.79 -16.74 -6.20
N GLU A 622 -6.73 -16.10 -5.06
CA GLU A 622 -7.19 -14.73 -4.81
C GLU A 622 -6.24 -13.66 -5.33
N SER A 623 -4.95 -13.97 -5.51
CA SER A 623 -3.93 -13.03 -5.95
C SER A 623 -4.20 -12.45 -7.34
N VAL A 624 -3.76 -11.22 -7.58
CA VAL A 624 -3.74 -10.61 -8.91
C VAL A 624 -2.93 -11.44 -9.92
N LEU A 625 -1.94 -12.20 -9.43
CA LEU A 625 -1.11 -13.11 -10.24
C LEU A 625 -1.84 -14.38 -10.70
N THR A 626 -3.03 -14.67 -10.18
CA THR A 626 -3.82 -15.83 -10.60
C THR A 626 -4.92 -15.42 -11.56
N GLN A 627 -4.69 -15.67 -12.85
CA GLN A 627 -5.51 -15.13 -13.95
C GLN A 627 -7.00 -15.47 -13.83
N ASN A 628 -7.34 -16.71 -13.46
CA ASN A 628 -8.72 -17.22 -13.37
C ASN A 628 -9.11 -17.57 -11.93
N GLY A 629 -8.67 -16.81 -10.94
CA GLY A 629 -8.83 -17.11 -9.52
C GLY A 629 -10.25 -17.50 -9.08
N PRO A 630 -11.29 -16.70 -9.35
CA PRO A 630 -12.66 -17.03 -8.97
C PRO A 630 -13.17 -18.33 -9.60
N ARG A 631 -12.84 -18.59 -10.87
CA ARG A 631 -13.21 -19.83 -11.55
C ARG A 631 -12.54 -21.05 -10.91
N ILE A 632 -11.26 -20.93 -10.54
CA ILE A 632 -10.55 -22.00 -9.83
C ILE A 632 -11.21 -22.27 -8.48
N LEU A 633 -11.45 -21.22 -7.67
CA LEU A 633 -12.11 -21.35 -6.36
C LEU A 633 -13.50 -21.97 -6.48
N GLY A 634 -14.35 -21.43 -7.35
CA GLY A 634 -15.71 -21.89 -7.53
C GLY A 634 -15.75 -23.38 -7.94
N SER A 635 -14.92 -23.79 -8.91
CA SER A 635 -14.84 -25.19 -9.36
C SER A 635 -14.37 -26.13 -8.25
N LEU A 636 -13.37 -25.72 -7.45
CA LEU A 636 -12.88 -26.52 -6.32
C LEU A 636 -13.94 -26.65 -5.22
N ILE A 637 -14.68 -25.58 -4.93
CA ILE A 637 -15.72 -25.56 -3.91
C ILE A 637 -16.93 -26.42 -4.34
N GLU A 638 -17.47 -26.23 -5.56
CA GLU A 638 -18.58 -27.05 -6.07
C GLU A 638 -18.24 -28.53 -6.02
N ARG A 639 -17.07 -28.91 -6.53
CA ARG A 639 -16.61 -30.30 -6.48
C ARG A 639 -16.53 -30.84 -5.04
N THR A 640 -15.97 -30.06 -4.12
CA THR A 640 -15.79 -30.46 -2.72
C THR A 640 -17.14 -30.59 -2.00
N LEU A 641 -18.11 -29.77 -2.34
CA LEU A 641 -19.50 -29.86 -1.86
C LEU A 641 -20.28 -31.02 -2.50
N GLY A 642 -19.82 -31.53 -3.65
CA GLY A 642 -20.52 -32.57 -4.44
C GLY A 642 -21.73 -31.99 -5.20
N LYS A 643 -21.63 -30.72 -5.60
CA LYS A 643 -22.66 -29.97 -6.33
C LYS A 643 -22.41 -29.92 -7.83
#